data_d25ece350e06feeb4bfe82f13ab69eed
#
_entry.id   d25ece350e06feeb4bfe82f13ab69eed
#
_cell.length_a   1.000
_cell.length_b   1.000
_cell.length_c   1.000
_cell.angle_alpha   90.00
_cell.angle_beta   90.00
_cell.angle_gamma   90.00
#
_symmetry.space_group_name_H-M   'P 1'
#
loop_
_entity.id
_entity.type
_entity.pdbx_description
1 polymer ?
#
loop_
_entity_poly.entity_id
_entity_poly.type
_entity_poly.pdbx_seq_one_letter_code
_entity_poly.pdbx_strand_id
1 'polypeptide(L)'
;MIIKYPDGSQKEYESGVKVSQITGDISEGLLRQSLGAVVNGEILGLDDKVYEDSDFKVVKFEDKEGKQIFWHTASHIMAYAIQELYPDTKFAIGPSTETGFYYDLDLEHRFVEEDFKAIEDKMKEIAKEDLPVEKIEISREEALKYFKEKGQDYKVELIEDLPADEKITMYKIGDFLDLCKGPHLLSTKKIKAIKLLSIAGAYWRGDSNNKMLQRLYGIAFEKQSQLEEYITRREEAEKRDHRKLGKELDLFSMHEEGPGFPFFHPNGMILRNNLLNWWRGVLEENGYGEILTPIILNEALWHRSGHWDHYKDNMYFTKIDEGDYAVKPMNCPGSILVYNSNNHSYRDLPIRLAEYGIVHRHELSGALHGLFRVRTFTQDDAHVYCLFSQVKDEVFKMIDLADYLYSTFGFKYSIELSTRPDDYMGELDAWNLAEKSLKEALEEKNLPYTINEGDGAFYGPKIDFHLEDAIGRTWQCGTIQLDFQLPENFDLTYVDENGERQRPVMLHRALLGSVERFMGILIEHFAGKFPLWLSPVQVEVIPVSDKFKDFAESIADKLHAAGLRVHLDGRAEKVGYKIREAQVKKINYMLVIGEKEETSGKLSVRKRNGEEVQDVDVDEFIASLKEEIKNKTITD
;
A
#
# COMPACT_ATOMS: atom_id res chain seq x y z
N MET A 1 3.63 -20.34 -38.33
CA MET A 1 4.07 -19.37 -37.32
C MET A 1 4.67 -20.09 -36.13
N ILE A 2 5.61 -19.46 -35.44
CA ILE A 2 6.33 -20.05 -34.30
C ILE A 2 5.78 -19.47 -33.02
N ILE A 3 5.35 -20.32 -32.11
CA ILE A 3 4.94 -19.95 -30.76
C ILE A 3 6.07 -20.27 -29.80
N LYS A 4 6.51 -19.25 -29.03
CA LYS A 4 7.54 -19.36 -28.00
C LYS A 4 6.91 -19.37 -26.62
N TYR A 5 7.31 -20.33 -25.79
CA TYR A 5 6.82 -20.47 -24.42
C TYR A 5 7.81 -19.90 -23.39
N PRO A 6 7.36 -19.61 -22.15
CA PRO A 6 8.19 -19.03 -21.11
C PRO A 6 9.43 -19.87 -20.71
N ASP A 7 9.39 -21.19 -20.92
CA ASP A 7 10.49 -22.12 -20.70
C ASP A 7 11.54 -22.14 -21.80
N GLY A 8 11.36 -21.30 -22.85
CA GLY A 8 12.24 -21.20 -24.02
C GLY A 8 11.93 -22.23 -25.11
N SER A 9 11.01 -23.16 -24.90
CA SER A 9 10.56 -24.10 -25.92
C SER A 9 9.75 -23.39 -27.02
N GLN A 10 9.72 -24.00 -28.21
CA GLN A 10 9.02 -23.44 -29.38
C GLN A 10 8.24 -24.54 -30.09
N LYS A 11 7.09 -24.18 -30.66
CA LYS A 11 6.29 -25.06 -31.50
C LYS A 11 5.70 -24.33 -32.68
N GLU A 12 5.65 -25.01 -33.84
CA GLU A 12 5.09 -24.45 -35.07
C GLU A 12 3.58 -24.75 -35.18
N TYR A 13 2.80 -23.74 -35.61
CA TYR A 13 1.36 -23.81 -35.82
C TYR A 13 0.96 -23.15 -37.13
N GLU A 14 -0.20 -23.48 -37.65
CA GLU A 14 -0.84 -22.76 -38.73
C GLU A 14 -1.33 -21.38 -38.25
N SER A 15 -1.31 -20.37 -39.11
CA SER A 15 -1.83 -19.04 -38.82
C SER A 15 -3.35 -19.10 -38.58
N GLY A 16 -3.83 -18.42 -37.52
CA GLY A 16 -5.23 -18.44 -37.11
C GLY A 16 -5.61 -19.56 -36.15
N VAL A 17 -4.63 -20.23 -35.54
CA VAL A 17 -4.88 -21.22 -34.47
C VAL A 17 -5.46 -20.54 -33.22
N LYS A 18 -6.42 -21.21 -32.56
CA LYS A 18 -7.01 -20.70 -31.32
C LYS A 18 -6.05 -20.83 -30.11
N VAL A 19 -6.15 -19.88 -29.18
CA VAL A 19 -5.44 -19.92 -27.89
C VAL A 19 -5.74 -21.23 -27.14
N SER A 20 -6.99 -21.70 -27.18
CA SER A 20 -7.39 -22.96 -26.56
C SER A 20 -6.70 -24.18 -27.14
N GLN A 21 -6.43 -24.18 -28.45
CA GLN A 21 -5.75 -25.30 -29.11
C GLN A 21 -4.26 -25.31 -28.74
N ILE A 22 -3.59 -24.15 -28.78
CA ILE A 22 -2.20 -24.00 -28.35
C ILE A 22 -2.05 -24.48 -26.89
N THR A 23 -2.94 -24.01 -26.02
CA THR A 23 -2.94 -24.38 -24.58
C THR A 23 -3.20 -25.87 -24.36
N GLY A 24 -4.15 -26.46 -25.11
CA GLY A 24 -4.48 -27.90 -25.06
C GLY A 24 -3.33 -28.78 -25.50
N ASP A 25 -2.57 -28.34 -26.50
CA ASP A 25 -1.39 -29.05 -27.00
C ASP A 25 -0.22 -29.06 -26.00
N ILE A 26 -0.15 -28.07 -25.08
CA ILE A 26 0.77 -28.13 -23.96
C ILE A 26 0.31 -29.18 -22.95
N SER A 27 -0.96 -29.09 -22.51
CA SER A 27 -1.58 -30.04 -21.60
C SER A 27 -3.09 -29.82 -21.52
N GLU A 28 -3.90 -30.88 -21.59
CA GLU A 28 -5.33 -30.78 -21.31
C GLU A 28 -5.65 -30.33 -19.87
N GLY A 29 -4.80 -30.69 -18.92
CA GLY A 29 -4.91 -30.24 -17.53
C GLY A 29 -4.72 -28.71 -17.39
N LEU A 30 -3.78 -28.15 -18.15
CA LEU A 30 -3.53 -26.73 -18.23
C LEU A 30 -4.71 -26.00 -18.88
N LEU A 31 -5.24 -26.52 -20.00
CA LEU A 31 -6.41 -25.95 -20.68
C LEU A 31 -7.63 -25.83 -19.74
N ARG A 32 -7.88 -26.83 -18.91
CA ARG A 32 -9.01 -26.79 -17.95
C ARG A 32 -8.87 -25.68 -16.90
N GLN A 33 -7.64 -25.34 -16.53
CA GLN A 33 -7.34 -24.29 -15.54
C GLN A 33 -7.18 -22.92 -16.19
N SER A 34 -6.88 -22.85 -17.48
CA SER A 34 -6.63 -21.60 -18.19
C SER A 34 -7.89 -20.76 -18.37
N LEU A 35 -7.70 -19.45 -18.42
CA LEU A 35 -8.73 -18.43 -18.71
C LEU A 35 -8.47 -17.73 -20.03
N GLY A 36 -7.22 -17.74 -20.49
CA GLY A 36 -6.73 -17.13 -21.71
C GLY A 36 -5.21 -17.23 -21.81
N ALA A 37 -4.60 -16.36 -22.59
CA ALA A 37 -3.16 -16.23 -22.70
C ALA A 37 -2.74 -14.76 -22.89
N VAL A 38 -1.50 -14.44 -22.51
CA VAL A 38 -0.81 -13.23 -22.96
C VAL A 38 0.00 -13.59 -24.21
N VAL A 39 -0.25 -12.88 -25.29
CA VAL A 39 0.36 -13.10 -26.61
C VAL A 39 0.99 -11.79 -27.05
N ASN A 40 2.31 -11.71 -27.18
CA ASN A 40 3.04 -10.47 -27.49
C ASN A 40 2.63 -9.27 -26.59
N GLY A 41 2.30 -9.53 -25.31
CA GLY A 41 1.87 -8.50 -24.38
C GLY A 41 0.36 -8.21 -24.38
N GLU A 42 -0.42 -8.73 -25.33
CA GLU A 42 -1.88 -8.58 -25.38
C GLU A 42 -2.59 -9.76 -24.69
N ILE A 43 -3.69 -9.47 -23.99
CA ILE A 43 -4.51 -10.48 -23.31
C ILE A 43 -5.54 -11.01 -24.31
N LEU A 44 -5.47 -12.30 -24.62
CA LEU A 44 -6.40 -13.00 -25.50
C LEU A 44 -7.22 -14.04 -24.71
N GLY A 45 -8.51 -14.17 -25.07
CA GLY A 45 -9.38 -15.22 -24.57
C GLY A 45 -9.07 -16.57 -25.25
N LEU A 46 -9.61 -17.66 -24.67
CA LEU A 46 -9.37 -19.01 -25.19
C LEU A 46 -9.91 -19.24 -26.60
N ASP A 47 -10.90 -18.48 -27.04
CA ASP A 47 -11.48 -18.57 -28.41
C ASP A 47 -10.84 -17.62 -29.42
N ASP A 48 -10.00 -16.69 -28.97
CA ASP A 48 -9.26 -15.78 -29.84
C ASP A 48 -8.18 -16.53 -30.64
N LYS A 49 -7.81 -15.99 -31.80
CA LYS A 49 -6.87 -16.59 -32.75
C LYS A 49 -5.56 -15.86 -32.78
N VAL A 50 -4.48 -16.60 -32.90
CA VAL A 50 -3.10 -16.09 -33.08
C VAL A 50 -2.71 -16.20 -34.55
N TYR A 51 -2.14 -15.14 -35.14
CA TYR A 51 -1.90 -15.04 -36.57
C TYR A 51 -0.43 -14.93 -36.98
N GLU A 52 0.46 -14.62 -36.04
CA GLU A 52 1.89 -14.34 -36.28
C GLU A 52 2.79 -15.01 -35.24
N ASP A 53 4.10 -14.98 -35.47
CA ASP A 53 5.11 -15.46 -34.53
C ASP A 53 4.94 -14.71 -33.19
N SER A 54 4.82 -15.46 -32.08
CA SER A 54 4.42 -14.86 -30.81
C SER A 54 5.07 -15.50 -29.62
N ASP A 55 5.38 -14.66 -28.62
CA ASP A 55 5.60 -15.08 -27.25
C ASP A 55 4.24 -15.38 -26.61
N PHE A 56 4.11 -16.55 -25.97
CA PHE A 56 2.81 -17.08 -25.50
C PHE A 56 2.89 -17.55 -24.05
N LYS A 57 2.16 -16.88 -23.17
CA LYS A 57 2.04 -17.25 -21.75
C LYS A 57 0.59 -17.56 -21.40
N VAL A 58 0.29 -18.78 -20.97
CA VAL A 58 -1.04 -19.16 -20.48
C VAL A 58 -1.34 -18.44 -19.17
N VAL A 59 -2.55 -17.92 -19.01
CA VAL A 59 -3.01 -17.27 -17.77
C VAL A 59 -4.13 -18.03 -17.09
N LYS A 60 -4.05 -18.07 -15.75
CA LYS A 60 -5.01 -18.71 -14.84
C LYS A 60 -5.65 -17.66 -13.95
N PHE A 61 -6.58 -18.08 -13.07
CA PHE A 61 -7.25 -17.16 -12.15
C PHE A 61 -6.29 -16.44 -11.17
N GLU A 62 -5.19 -17.06 -10.79
CA GLU A 62 -4.19 -16.47 -9.90
C GLU A 62 -3.43 -15.30 -10.54
N ASP A 63 -3.28 -15.32 -11.87
CA ASP A 63 -2.60 -14.28 -12.64
C ASP A 63 -3.47 -13.00 -12.73
N LYS A 64 -2.82 -11.84 -12.82
CA LYS A 64 -3.49 -10.53 -12.96
C LYS A 64 -4.40 -10.51 -14.20
N GLU A 65 -3.87 -10.96 -15.32
CA GLU A 65 -4.57 -10.99 -16.61
C GLU A 65 -5.73 -12.01 -16.60
N GLY A 66 -5.55 -13.14 -15.91
CA GLY A 66 -6.61 -14.13 -15.73
C GLY A 66 -7.78 -13.59 -14.90
N LYS A 67 -7.49 -12.85 -13.83
CA LYS A 67 -8.52 -12.13 -13.05
C LYS A 67 -9.27 -11.10 -13.89
N GLN A 68 -8.59 -10.39 -14.78
CA GLN A 68 -9.23 -9.42 -15.69
C GLN A 68 -10.29 -10.12 -16.55
N ILE A 69 -9.95 -11.23 -17.22
CA ILE A 69 -10.89 -12.00 -18.04
C ILE A 69 -12.08 -12.49 -17.19
N PHE A 70 -11.79 -13.01 -16.01
CA PHE A 70 -12.80 -13.60 -15.12
C PHE A 70 -13.78 -12.54 -14.60
N TRP A 71 -13.27 -11.44 -14.06
CA TRP A 71 -14.10 -10.37 -13.52
C TRP A 71 -14.82 -9.57 -14.59
N HIS A 72 -14.22 -9.43 -15.78
CA HIS A 72 -14.91 -8.84 -16.92
C HIS A 72 -16.14 -9.69 -17.34
N THR A 73 -16.02 -11.01 -17.35
CA THR A 73 -17.18 -11.88 -17.57
C THR A 73 -18.20 -11.79 -16.45
N ALA A 74 -17.75 -11.67 -15.18
CA ALA A 74 -18.65 -11.50 -14.04
C ALA A 74 -19.43 -10.18 -14.11
N SER A 75 -18.82 -9.08 -14.62
CA SER A 75 -19.53 -7.81 -14.83
C SER A 75 -20.65 -7.93 -15.84
N HIS A 76 -20.46 -8.70 -16.92
CA HIS A 76 -21.52 -8.96 -17.91
C HIS A 76 -22.63 -9.87 -17.35
N ILE A 77 -22.30 -10.86 -16.50
CA ILE A 77 -23.32 -11.65 -15.79
C ILE A 77 -24.15 -10.76 -14.85
N MET A 78 -23.50 -9.80 -14.18
CA MET A 78 -24.20 -8.81 -13.35
C MET A 78 -25.14 -7.94 -14.20
N ALA A 79 -24.66 -7.44 -15.34
CA ALA A 79 -25.48 -6.64 -16.25
C ALA A 79 -26.67 -7.44 -16.76
N TYR A 80 -26.48 -8.71 -17.12
CA TYR A 80 -27.56 -9.59 -17.55
C TYR A 80 -28.58 -9.82 -16.42
N ALA A 81 -28.12 -10.11 -15.19
CA ALA A 81 -29.00 -10.25 -14.03
C ALA A 81 -29.83 -8.99 -13.78
N ILE A 82 -29.22 -7.80 -13.91
CA ILE A 82 -29.88 -6.52 -13.76
C ILE A 82 -30.88 -6.28 -14.90
N GLN A 83 -30.54 -6.64 -16.15
CA GLN A 83 -31.48 -6.54 -17.27
C GLN A 83 -32.75 -7.35 -17.03
N GLU A 84 -32.63 -8.56 -16.47
CA GLU A 84 -33.79 -9.42 -16.18
C GLU A 84 -34.63 -8.90 -15.01
N LEU A 85 -34.01 -8.34 -13.99
CA LEU A 85 -34.72 -7.81 -12.81
C LEU A 85 -35.25 -6.39 -13.02
N TYR A 86 -34.55 -5.59 -13.83
CA TYR A 86 -34.84 -4.17 -14.09
C TYR A 86 -34.73 -3.89 -15.61
N PRO A 87 -35.73 -4.27 -16.42
CA PRO A 87 -35.67 -4.23 -17.89
C PRO A 87 -35.39 -2.87 -18.50
N ASP A 88 -35.76 -1.79 -17.80
CA ASP A 88 -35.60 -0.40 -18.29
C ASP A 88 -34.19 0.17 -18.04
N THR A 89 -33.26 -0.64 -17.55
CA THR A 89 -31.88 -0.19 -17.25
C THR A 89 -31.12 0.16 -18.51
N LYS A 90 -30.47 1.34 -18.51
CA LYS A 90 -29.47 1.71 -19.52
C LYS A 90 -28.08 1.37 -19.01
N PHE A 91 -27.35 0.64 -19.82
CA PHE A 91 -26.00 0.13 -19.50
C PHE A 91 -24.94 1.04 -20.09
N ALA A 92 -24.01 1.54 -19.25
CA ALA A 92 -22.90 2.36 -19.70
C ALA A 92 -21.63 1.50 -19.92
N ILE A 93 -20.78 1.35 -18.92
CA ILE A 93 -19.54 0.57 -18.99
C ILE A 93 -19.41 -0.37 -17.79
N GLY A 94 -18.77 -1.55 -18.02
CA GLY A 94 -18.60 -2.56 -17.00
C GLY A 94 -17.24 -3.28 -17.05
N PRO A 95 -16.12 -2.57 -16.80
CA PRO A 95 -14.78 -3.18 -16.83
C PRO A 95 -14.48 -3.99 -15.58
N SER A 96 -13.49 -4.87 -15.69
CA SER A 96 -12.74 -5.36 -14.55
C SER A 96 -11.82 -4.27 -13.98
N THR A 97 -11.51 -4.37 -12.70
CA THR A 97 -10.55 -3.54 -11.98
C THR A 97 -9.45 -4.42 -11.36
N GLU A 98 -8.49 -3.84 -10.68
CA GLU A 98 -7.48 -4.61 -9.94
C GLU A 98 -8.06 -5.39 -8.75
N THR A 99 -9.22 -4.99 -8.25
CA THR A 99 -9.83 -5.54 -7.02
C THR A 99 -11.24 -6.11 -7.22
N GLY A 100 -11.64 -6.36 -8.46
CA GLY A 100 -12.97 -6.88 -8.79
C GLY A 100 -13.50 -6.33 -10.10
N PHE A 101 -14.77 -5.99 -10.14
CA PHE A 101 -15.43 -5.41 -11.31
C PHE A 101 -16.51 -4.41 -10.88
N TYR A 102 -16.97 -3.58 -11.82
CA TYR A 102 -18.15 -2.75 -11.63
C TYR A 102 -18.99 -2.66 -12.91
N TYR A 103 -20.16 -2.11 -12.79
CA TYR A 103 -20.96 -1.67 -13.93
C TYR A 103 -21.62 -0.33 -13.62
N ASP A 104 -21.59 0.60 -14.59
CA ASP A 104 -22.25 1.90 -14.52
C ASP A 104 -23.63 1.79 -15.15
N LEU A 105 -24.67 2.15 -14.40
CA LEU A 105 -26.07 1.90 -14.67
C LEU A 105 -26.88 3.18 -14.57
N ASP A 106 -27.79 3.38 -15.51
CA ASP A 106 -28.77 4.47 -15.47
C ASP A 106 -30.18 3.88 -15.46
N LEU A 107 -30.88 4.06 -14.35
CA LEU A 107 -32.26 3.64 -14.15
C LEU A 107 -32.93 4.51 -13.07
N GLU A 108 -34.27 4.51 -13.03
CA GLU A 108 -35.04 5.28 -12.05
C GLU A 108 -34.94 4.70 -10.64
N HIS A 109 -34.88 3.34 -10.54
CA HIS A 109 -34.68 2.67 -9.26
C HIS A 109 -33.30 3.02 -8.68
N ARG A 110 -33.27 3.46 -7.42
CA ARG A 110 -32.01 3.69 -6.70
C ARG A 110 -31.66 2.44 -5.94
N PHE A 111 -30.57 1.80 -6.34
CA PHE A 111 -30.06 0.62 -5.66
C PHE A 111 -29.69 0.92 -4.20
N VAL A 112 -30.05 -0.02 -3.34
CA VAL A 112 -29.66 -0.10 -1.93
C VAL A 112 -29.05 -1.47 -1.65
N GLU A 113 -28.39 -1.65 -0.51
CA GLU A 113 -27.73 -2.93 -0.19
C GLU A 113 -28.73 -4.10 -0.10
N GLU A 114 -29.99 -3.82 0.22
CA GLU A 114 -31.08 -4.80 0.25
C GLU A 114 -31.36 -5.45 -1.13
N ASP A 115 -31.06 -4.74 -2.22
CA ASP A 115 -31.21 -5.27 -3.59
C ASP A 115 -30.13 -6.30 -3.95
N PHE A 116 -28.97 -6.23 -3.27
CA PHE A 116 -27.82 -7.06 -3.59
C PHE A 116 -28.15 -8.54 -3.64
N LYS A 117 -28.91 -9.01 -2.65
CA LYS A 117 -29.25 -10.43 -2.56
C LYS A 117 -30.02 -10.91 -3.79
N ALA A 118 -31.00 -10.15 -4.28
CA ALA A 118 -31.78 -10.52 -5.46
C ALA A 118 -30.90 -10.56 -6.71
N ILE A 119 -30.00 -9.59 -6.87
CA ILE A 119 -29.07 -9.53 -8.01
C ILE A 119 -28.05 -10.68 -7.92
N GLU A 120 -27.45 -10.93 -6.74
CA GLU A 120 -26.50 -12.03 -6.53
C GLU A 120 -27.12 -13.40 -6.79
N ASP A 121 -28.36 -13.62 -6.35
CA ASP A 121 -29.07 -14.88 -6.55
C ASP A 121 -29.34 -15.09 -8.05
N LYS A 122 -29.73 -14.02 -8.78
CA LYS A 122 -29.91 -14.07 -10.23
C LYS A 122 -28.60 -14.29 -11.00
N MET A 123 -27.52 -13.64 -10.59
CA MET A 123 -26.19 -13.89 -11.16
C MET A 123 -25.75 -15.34 -10.97
N LYS A 124 -26.01 -15.95 -9.82
CA LYS A 124 -25.72 -17.37 -9.54
C LYS A 124 -26.58 -18.32 -10.40
N GLU A 125 -27.83 -17.96 -10.65
CA GLU A 125 -28.72 -18.71 -11.56
C GLU A 125 -28.14 -18.72 -12.98
N ILE A 126 -27.82 -17.54 -13.55
CA ILE A 126 -27.20 -17.39 -14.87
C ILE A 126 -25.86 -18.15 -14.96
N ALA A 127 -25.02 -18.04 -13.92
CA ALA A 127 -23.73 -18.73 -13.89
C ALA A 127 -23.90 -20.27 -13.89
N LYS A 128 -24.93 -20.79 -13.23
CA LYS A 128 -25.23 -22.22 -13.14
C LYS A 128 -25.77 -22.81 -14.44
N GLU A 129 -26.40 -22.02 -15.28
CA GLU A 129 -26.91 -22.45 -16.59
C GLU A 129 -25.82 -22.82 -17.59
N ASP A 130 -24.54 -22.47 -17.30
CA ASP A 130 -23.37 -22.74 -18.14
C ASP A 130 -23.54 -22.18 -19.57
N LEU A 131 -24.01 -20.93 -19.66
CA LEU A 131 -24.26 -20.28 -20.93
C LEU A 131 -22.96 -19.97 -21.66
N PRO A 132 -22.89 -20.17 -22.99
CA PRO A 132 -21.75 -19.75 -23.79
C PRO A 132 -21.61 -18.22 -23.80
N VAL A 133 -20.37 -17.74 -23.83
CA VAL A 133 -20.04 -16.33 -24.02
C VAL A 133 -19.51 -16.17 -25.43
N GLU A 134 -20.35 -15.65 -26.31
CA GLU A 134 -20.08 -15.61 -27.74
C GLU A 134 -19.60 -14.23 -28.18
N LYS A 135 -18.45 -14.17 -28.85
CA LYS A 135 -17.91 -12.97 -29.50
C LYS A 135 -18.56 -12.80 -30.87
N ILE A 136 -19.15 -11.65 -31.12
CA ILE A 136 -19.81 -11.30 -32.37
C ILE A 136 -19.14 -10.07 -32.96
N GLU A 137 -18.59 -10.21 -34.19
CA GLU A 137 -18.15 -9.07 -34.99
C GLU A 137 -19.34 -8.56 -35.81
N ILE A 138 -19.60 -7.26 -35.75
CA ILE A 138 -20.77 -6.66 -36.37
C ILE A 138 -20.38 -5.34 -37.05
N SER A 139 -21.12 -4.94 -38.08
CA SER A 139 -20.91 -3.63 -38.68
C SER A 139 -21.36 -2.50 -37.74
N ARG A 140 -20.73 -1.33 -37.88
CA ARG A 140 -21.09 -0.13 -37.10
C ARG A 140 -22.58 0.24 -37.25
N GLU A 141 -23.10 0.12 -38.48
CA GLU A 141 -24.50 0.46 -38.78
C GLU A 141 -25.46 -0.48 -38.06
N GLU A 142 -25.20 -1.77 -38.07
CA GLU A 142 -26.01 -2.79 -37.38
C GLU A 142 -25.94 -2.63 -35.88
N ALA A 143 -24.74 -2.35 -35.32
CA ALA A 143 -24.57 -2.12 -33.89
C ALA A 143 -25.33 -0.85 -33.41
N LEU A 144 -25.20 0.24 -34.14
CA LEU A 144 -25.94 1.48 -33.85
C LEU A 144 -27.46 1.26 -33.94
N LYS A 145 -27.94 0.55 -34.96
CA LYS A 145 -29.35 0.21 -35.10
C LYS A 145 -29.84 -0.60 -33.91
N TYR A 146 -29.14 -1.65 -33.53
CA TYR A 146 -29.49 -2.50 -32.39
C TYR A 146 -29.62 -1.70 -31.09
N PHE A 147 -28.59 -0.92 -30.73
CA PHE A 147 -28.63 -0.17 -29.48
C PHE A 147 -29.63 1.00 -29.48
N LYS A 148 -29.90 1.63 -30.63
CA LYS A 148 -30.97 2.62 -30.76
C LYS A 148 -32.34 2.00 -30.56
N GLU A 149 -32.60 0.82 -31.15
CA GLU A 149 -33.86 0.10 -30.97
C GLU A 149 -34.07 -0.37 -29.52
N LYS A 150 -32.98 -0.65 -28.78
CA LYS A 150 -33.00 -1.03 -27.37
C LYS A 150 -32.94 0.16 -26.40
N GLY A 151 -32.90 1.40 -26.89
CA GLY A 151 -32.81 2.59 -26.05
C GLY A 151 -31.54 2.73 -25.22
N GLN A 152 -30.43 2.10 -25.66
CA GLN A 152 -29.15 2.09 -24.97
C GLN A 152 -28.25 3.25 -25.42
N ASP A 153 -28.63 4.48 -25.01
CA ASP A 153 -28.02 5.73 -25.49
C ASP A 153 -26.51 5.79 -25.23
N TYR A 154 -26.04 5.32 -24.07
CA TYR A 154 -24.60 5.29 -23.73
C TYR A 154 -23.78 4.39 -24.68
N LYS A 155 -24.34 3.26 -25.13
CA LYS A 155 -23.69 2.39 -26.10
C LYS A 155 -23.66 3.01 -27.50
N VAL A 156 -24.69 3.75 -27.86
CA VAL A 156 -24.74 4.52 -29.12
C VAL A 156 -23.62 5.57 -29.12
N GLU A 157 -23.53 6.37 -28.04
CA GLU A 157 -22.49 7.39 -27.90
C GLU A 157 -21.07 6.79 -27.93
N LEU A 158 -20.86 5.67 -27.24
CA LEU A 158 -19.56 4.96 -27.29
C LEU A 158 -19.19 4.51 -28.69
N ILE A 159 -20.15 3.98 -29.48
CA ILE A 159 -19.87 3.53 -30.85
C ILE A 159 -19.59 4.73 -31.77
N GLU A 160 -20.30 5.83 -31.61
CA GLU A 160 -20.12 7.05 -32.41
C GLU A 160 -18.73 7.67 -32.21
N ASP A 161 -18.13 7.52 -31.01
CA ASP A 161 -16.79 8.02 -30.67
C ASP A 161 -15.64 7.12 -31.13
N LEU A 162 -15.89 5.85 -31.45
CA LEU A 162 -14.83 4.97 -31.92
C LEU A 162 -14.30 5.42 -33.31
N PRO A 163 -13.01 5.25 -33.61
CA PRO A 163 -12.45 5.50 -34.94
C PRO A 163 -13.24 4.80 -36.05
N ALA A 164 -13.33 5.41 -37.23
CA ALA A 164 -14.20 4.92 -38.32
C ALA A 164 -13.81 3.53 -38.83
N ASP A 165 -12.53 3.18 -38.73
CA ASP A 165 -11.92 1.92 -39.13
C ASP A 165 -11.89 0.85 -38.03
N GLU A 166 -12.31 1.21 -36.79
CA GLU A 166 -12.30 0.26 -35.69
C GLU A 166 -13.44 -0.75 -35.85
N LYS A 167 -13.10 -2.04 -35.71
CA LYS A 167 -14.04 -3.15 -35.72
C LYS A 167 -14.92 -3.12 -34.47
N ILE A 168 -16.22 -3.23 -34.66
CA ILE A 168 -17.17 -3.32 -33.56
C ILE A 168 -17.32 -4.78 -33.14
N THR A 169 -17.04 -5.05 -31.88
CA THR A 169 -17.25 -6.35 -31.26
C THR A 169 -18.30 -6.27 -30.16
N MET A 170 -19.10 -7.29 -30.06
CA MET A 170 -20.11 -7.46 -29.04
C MET A 170 -19.95 -8.85 -28.41
N TYR A 171 -20.38 -8.98 -27.17
CA TYR A 171 -20.42 -10.27 -26.49
C TYR A 171 -21.83 -10.60 -26.05
N LYS A 172 -22.24 -11.85 -26.31
CA LYS A 172 -23.56 -12.37 -26.00
C LYS A 172 -23.50 -13.43 -24.90
N ILE A 173 -24.35 -13.29 -23.89
CA ILE A 173 -24.59 -14.28 -22.83
C ILE A 173 -26.10 -14.47 -22.72
N GLY A 174 -26.63 -15.64 -23.14
CA GLY A 174 -28.07 -15.83 -23.20
C GLY A 174 -28.76 -14.77 -24.07
N ASP A 175 -29.69 -14.00 -23.49
CA ASP A 175 -30.41 -12.92 -24.18
C ASP A 175 -29.75 -11.53 -23.97
N PHE A 176 -28.69 -11.45 -23.18
CA PHE A 176 -27.92 -10.22 -22.98
C PHE A 176 -26.85 -10.06 -24.05
N LEU A 177 -26.81 -8.92 -24.70
CA LEU A 177 -25.84 -8.56 -25.72
C LEU A 177 -25.25 -7.18 -25.43
N ASP A 178 -23.93 -7.12 -25.27
CA ASP A 178 -23.23 -5.88 -24.90
C ASP A 178 -22.10 -5.50 -25.85
N LEU A 179 -21.88 -4.19 -26.01
CA LEU A 179 -20.71 -3.64 -26.69
C LEU A 179 -19.46 -3.86 -25.86
N CYS A 180 -18.51 -4.64 -26.36
CA CYS A 180 -17.32 -4.99 -25.60
C CYS A 180 -16.18 -5.47 -26.50
N LYS A 181 -14.93 -5.15 -26.13
CA LYS A 181 -13.72 -5.65 -26.80
C LYS A 181 -13.30 -7.04 -26.29
N GLY A 182 -13.72 -7.43 -25.09
CA GLY A 182 -13.26 -8.64 -24.42
C GLY A 182 -11.85 -8.48 -23.80
N PRO A 183 -11.12 -9.60 -23.57
CA PRO A 183 -11.62 -10.98 -23.69
C PRO A 183 -12.54 -11.42 -22.53
N HIS A 184 -13.23 -12.52 -22.74
CA HIS A 184 -14.12 -13.16 -21.77
C HIS A 184 -13.83 -14.66 -21.61
N LEU A 185 -14.41 -15.28 -20.58
CA LEU A 185 -14.46 -16.74 -20.44
C LEU A 185 -15.30 -17.36 -21.58
N LEU A 186 -15.07 -18.63 -21.88
CA LEU A 186 -15.88 -19.36 -22.88
C LEU A 186 -17.34 -19.61 -22.43
N SER A 187 -17.57 -19.70 -21.12
CA SER A 187 -18.91 -19.88 -20.55
C SER A 187 -18.98 -19.29 -19.14
N THR A 188 -20.21 -19.15 -18.63
CA THR A 188 -20.49 -18.62 -17.30
C THR A 188 -20.12 -19.58 -16.16
N LYS A 189 -19.92 -20.86 -16.41
CA LYS A 189 -19.75 -21.97 -15.45
C LYS A 189 -18.62 -21.81 -14.44
N LYS A 190 -17.53 -21.15 -14.82
CA LYS A 190 -16.38 -20.96 -13.91
C LYS A 190 -16.67 -19.98 -12.79
N ILE A 191 -17.67 -19.11 -12.94
CA ILE A 191 -18.05 -18.09 -11.96
C ILE A 191 -19.03 -18.70 -10.96
N LYS A 192 -18.51 -19.15 -9.80
CA LYS A 192 -19.32 -19.91 -8.82
C LYS A 192 -19.65 -19.12 -7.55
N ALA A 193 -18.80 -18.22 -7.17
CA ALA A 193 -18.94 -17.44 -5.94
C ALA A 193 -18.95 -15.96 -6.27
N ILE A 194 -20.02 -15.26 -5.94
CA ILE A 194 -20.27 -13.88 -6.34
C ILE A 194 -20.71 -13.09 -5.11
N LYS A 195 -20.19 -11.86 -4.98
CA LYS A 195 -20.62 -10.92 -3.95
C LYS A 195 -20.65 -9.50 -4.51
N LEU A 196 -21.74 -8.79 -4.30
CA LEU A 196 -21.81 -7.35 -4.52
C LEU A 196 -21.25 -6.62 -3.29
N LEU A 197 -20.49 -5.56 -3.52
CA LEU A 197 -19.67 -4.95 -2.47
C LEU A 197 -20.18 -3.59 -2.02
N SER A 198 -20.58 -2.73 -2.97
CA SER A 198 -21.00 -1.37 -2.68
C SER A 198 -21.66 -0.70 -3.90
N ILE A 199 -22.33 0.42 -3.63
CA ILE A 199 -22.89 1.31 -4.65
C ILE A 199 -22.22 2.67 -4.50
N ALA A 200 -21.88 3.31 -5.61
CA ALA A 200 -21.39 4.68 -5.63
C ALA A 200 -22.02 5.47 -6.78
N GLY A 201 -22.07 6.79 -6.65
CA GLY A 201 -22.34 7.68 -7.77
C GLY A 201 -21.10 7.84 -8.64
N ALA A 202 -21.24 7.81 -9.96
CA ALA A 202 -20.17 8.08 -10.90
C ALA A 202 -20.69 8.94 -12.05
N TYR A 203 -20.04 10.08 -12.30
CA TYR A 203 -20.41 10.89 -13.46
C TYR A 203 -20.01 10.21 -14.75
N TRP A 204 -20.89 10.23 -15.74
CA TRP A 204 -20.59 9.68 -17.06
C TRP A 204 -19.31 10.31 -17.62
N ARG A 205 -18.36 9.48 -18.03
CA ARG A 205 -17.01 9.87 -18.51
C ARG A 205 -16.19 10.67 -17.48
N GLY A 206 -16.54 10.62 -16.21
CA GLY A 206 -15.81 11.36 -15.16
C GLY A 206 -16.04 12.87 -15.16
N ASP A 207 -16.91 13.40 -16.00
CA ASP A 207 -17.23 14.82 -16.07
C ASP A 207 -18.45 15.15 -15.19
N SER A 208 -18.26 16.02 -14.21
CA SER A 208 -19.31 16.44 -13.27
C SER A 208 -20.49 17.18 -13.92
N ASN A 209 -20.36 17.62 -15.17
CA ASN A 209 -21.44 18.21 -15.95
C ASN A 209 -22.35 17.16 -16.57
N ASN A 210 -21.93 15.91 -16.66
CA ASN A 210 -22.72 14.82 -17.20
C ASN A 210 -23.60 14.18 -16.12
N LYS A 211 -24.52 13.31 -16.57
CA LYS A 211 -25.43 12.59 -15.68
C LYS A 211 -24.65 11.71 -14.69
N MET A 212 -25.07 11.75 -13.43
CA MET A 212 -24.59 10.84 -12.41
C MET A 212 -25.26 9.48 -12.57
N LEU A 213 -24.46 8.44 -12.79
CA LEU A 213 -24.86 7.04 -12.90
C LEU A 213 -24.68 6.34 -11.55
N GLN A 214 -25.32 5.19 -11.41
CA GLN A 214 -25.12 4.29 -10.27
C GLN A 214 -24.06 3.26 -10.64
N ARG A 215 -22.93 3.26 -9.92
CA ARG A 215 -21.84 2.31 -10.08
C ARG A 215 -21.97 1.20 -9.06
N LEU A 216 -22.23 -0.01 -9.51
CA LEU A 216 -22.38 -1.19 -8.68
C LEU A 216 -21.09 -2.02 -8.72
N TYR A 217 -20.41 -2.18 -7.57
CA TYR A 217 -19.17 -2.94 -7.46
C TYR A 217 -19.44 -4.38 -7.05
N GLY A 218 -18.67 -5.30 -7.62
CA GLY A 218 -18.74 -6.72 -7.30
C GLY A 218 -17.39 -7.42 -7.33
N ILE A 219 -17.37 -8.62 -6.75
CA ILE A 219 -16.24 -9.56 -6.78
C ILE A 219 -16.75 -10.97 -7.09
N ALA A 220 -15.95 -11.76 -7.78
CA ALA A 220 -16.29 -13.15 -8.08
C ALA A 220 -15.06 -14.06 -8.02
N PHE A 221 -15.30 -15.34 -7.71
CA PHE A 221 -14.28 -16.37 -7.56
C PHE A 221 -14.74 -17.70 -8.16
N GLU A 222 -13.78 -18.59 -8.46
CA GLU A 222 -14.04 -19.95 -8.92
C GLU A 222 -14.60 -20.86 -7.82
N LYS A 223 -14.35 -20.53 -6.53
CA LYS A 223 -14.74 -21.33 -5.37
C LYS A 223 -15.34 -20.47 -4.27
N GLN A 224 -16.33 -21.02 -3.58
CA GLN A 224 -16.97 -20.36 -2.44
C GLN A 224 -15.97 -20.07 -1.30
N SER A 225 -15.02 -20.98 -1.05
CA SER A 225 -13.98 -20.77 -0.01
C SER A 225 -13.07 -19.56 -0.28
N GLN A 226 -12.80 -19.25 -1.56
CA GLN A 226 -12.01 -18.06 -1.92
C GLN A 226 -12.80 -16.77 -1.63
N LEU A 227 -14.11 -16.79 -1.88
CA LEU A 227 -14.98 -15.67 -1.54
C LEU A 227 -15.09 -15.47 -0.02
N GLU A 228 -15.23 -16.54 0.75
CA GLU A 228 -15.29 -16.48 2.21
C GLU A 228 -13.98 -15.95 2.80
N GLU A 229 -12.85 -16.40 2.29
CA GLU A 229 -11.53 -15.86 2.67
C GLU A 229 -11.41 -14.37 2.34
N TYR A 230 -11.85 -13.96 1.14
CA TYR A 230 -11.85 -12.55 0.75
C TYR A 230 -12.73 -11.69 1.67
N ILE A 231 -13.95 -12.15 1.97
CA ILE A 231 -14.89 -11.43 2.86
C ILE A 231 -14.29 -11.30 4.26
N THR A 232 -13.77 -12.41 4.82
CA THR A 232 -13.12 -12.41 6.14
C THR A 232 -11.96 -11.41 6.18
N ARG A 233 -11.10 -11.43 5.15
CA ARG A 233 -9.96 -10.50 5.04
C ARG A 233 -10.41 -9.04 4.94
N ARG A 234 -11.48 -8.78 4.20
CA ARG A 234 -12.06 -7.43 4.06
C ARG A 234 -12.65 -6.92 5.37
N GLU A 235 -13.43 -7.75 6.07
CA GLU A 235 -14.00 -7.43 7.39
C GLU A 235 -12.89 -7.15 8.42
N GLU A 236 -11.83 -7.97 8.42
CA GLU A 236 -10.67 -7.74 9.28
C GLU A 236 -9.94 -6.43 8.90
N ALA A 237 -9.82 -6.10 7.61
CA ALA A 237 -9.24 -4.84 7.18
C ALA A 237 -10.07 -3.63 7.67
N GLU A 238 -11.40 -3.69 7.59
CA GLU A 238 -12.29 -2.64 8.09
C GLU A 238 -12.22 -2.47 9.62
N LYS A 239 -12.08 -3.55 10.37
CA LYS A 239 -11.89 -3.51 11.83
C LYS A 239 -10.55 -2.89 12.21
N ARG A 240 -9.53 -3.06 11.36
CA ARG A 240 -8.15 -2.60 11.60
C ARG A 240 -7.86 -1.23 10.99
N ASP A 241 -8.81 -0.64 10.24
CA ASP A 241 -8.60 0.65 9.55
C ASP A 241 -8.02 1.71 10.50
N HIS A 242 -6.82 2.21 10.17
CA HIS A 242 -6.08 3.15 11.01
C HIS A 242 -6.83 4.48 11.23
N ARG A 243 -7.74 4.87 10.32
CA ARG A 243 -8.57 6.07 10.48
C ARG A 243 -9.62 5.89 11.57
N LYS A 244 -10.22 4.70 11.63
CA LYS A 244 -11.18 4.31 12.67
C LYS A 244 -10.47 4.15 14.01
N LEU A 245 -9.43 3.33 14.04
CA LEU A 245 -8.65 3.08 15.26
C LEU A 245 -7.93 4.35 15.74
N GLY A 246 -7.43 5.18 14.83
CA GLY A 246 -6.81 6.46 15.16
C GLY A 246 -7.76 7.40 15.91
N LYS A 247 -9.03 7.43 15.49
CA LYS A 247 -10.10 8.18 16.20
C LYS A 247 -10.46 7.54 17.53
N GLU A 248 -10.67 6.20 17.58
CA GLU A 248 -11.03 5.46 18.81
C GLU A 248 -9.96 5.56 19.89
N LEU A 249 -8.68 5.56 19.50
CA LEU A 249 -7.52 5.62 20.40
C LEU A 249 -6.99 7.04 20.61
N ASP A 250 -7.64 8.04 20.02
CA ASP A 250 -7.27 9.46 20.10
C ASP A 250 -5.82 9.73 19.66
N LEU A 251 -5.44 9.21 18.46
CA LEU A 251 -4.07 9.32 17.95
C LEU A 251 -3.88 10.50 17.02
N PHE A 252 -4.81 10.74 16.10
CA PHE A 252 -4.74 11.82 15.12
C PHE A 252 -6.12 12.17 14.54
N SER A 253 -6.18 13.33 13.87
CA SER A 253 -7.35 13.79 13.11
C SER A 253 -6.94 14.42 11.78
N MET A 254 -7.91 14.50 10.86
CA MET A 254 -7.81 15.22 9.60
C MET A 254 -8.85 16.32 9.58
N HIS A 255 -8.48 17.51 9.05
CA HIS A 255 -9.34 18.70 9.04
C HIS A 255 -9.43 19.29 7.63
N GLU A 256 -10.53 19.99 7.36
CA GLU A 256 -10.79 20.66 6.07
C GLU A 256 -9.83 21.83 5.81
N GLU A 257 -9.31 22.44 6.87
CA GLU A 257 -8.31 23.50 6.82
C GLU A 257 -6.95 23.03 6.31
N GLY A 258 -6.69 21.72 6.35
CA GLY A 258 -5.45 21.10 5.90
C GLY A 258 -5.69 19.73 5.27
N PRO A 259 -6.29 19.65 4.07
CA PRO A 259 -6.56 18.35 3.44
C PRO A 259 -5.25 17.62 3.10
N GLY A 260 -5.07 16.44 3.69
CA GLY A 260 -3.85 15.64 3.57
C GLY A 260 -2.75 16.01 4.56
N PHE A 261 -3.05 16.83 5.57
CA PHE A 261 -2.13 17.18 6.66
C PHE A 261 -2.64 16.55 7.96
N PRO A 262 -1.98 15.53 8.52
CA PRO A 262 -2.43 14.90 9.76
C PRO A 262 -2.13 15.79 10.98
N PHE A 263 -3.10 15.86 11.90
CA PHE A 263 -2.98 16.52 13.20
C PHE A 263 -2.82 15.46 14.27
N PHE A 264 -1.64 15.34 14.87
CA PHE A 264 -1.39 14.35 15.90
C PHE A 264 -1.88 14.83 17.27
N HIS A 265 -2.62 13.97 17.96
CA HIS A 265 -3.08 14.18 19.33
C HIS A 265 -2.01 13.71 20.34
N PRO A 266 -2.14 14.02 21.63
CA PRO A 266 -1.13 13.63 22.64
C PRO A 266 -0.78 12.14 22.62
N ASN A 267 -1.76 11.25 22.50
CA ASN A 267 -1.53 9.80 22.42
C ASN A 267 -0.75 9.41 21.14
N GLY A 268 -1.09 10.04 20.01
CA GLY A 268 -0.38 9.84 18.75
C GLY A 268 1.06 10.33 18.83
N MET A 269 1.30 11.45 19.51
CA MET A 269 2.66 11.95 19.72
C MET A 269 3.49 11.06 20.64
N ILE A 270 2.88 10.44 21.66
CA ILE A 270 3.58 9.47 22.51
C ILE A 270 4.01 8.25 21.66
N LEU A 271 3.10 7.69 20.86
CA LEU A 271 3.39 6.57 19.95
C LEU A 271 4.53 6.93 18.99
N ARG A 272 4.40 8.08 18.31
CA ARG A 272 5.38 8.60 17.36
C ARG A 272 6.76 8.80 18.00
N ASN A 273 6.81 9.46 19.14
CA ASN A 273 8.06 9.76 19.82
C ASN A 273 8.75 8.49 20.36
N ASN A 274 7.99 7.50 20.87
CA ASN A 274 8.57 6.23 21.28
C ASN A 274 9.21 5.50 20.10
N LEU A 275 8.54 5.46 18.94
CA LEU A 275 9.07 4.88 17.71
C LEU A 275 10.36 5.59 17.28
N LEU A 276 10.33 6.91 17.16
CA LEU A 276 11.46 7.70 16.66
C LEU A 276 12.63 7.73 17.63
N ASN A 277 12.39 7.80 18.96
CA ASN A 277 13.45 7.80 19.94
C ASN A 277 14.19 6.45 19.97
N TRP A 278 13.45 5.36 19.84
CA TRP A 278 14.08 4.04 19.69
C TRP A 278 14.93 3.98 18.42
N TRP A 279 14.35 4.38 17.28
CA TRP A 279 15.05 4.31 15.99
C TRP A 279 16.26 5.25 15.93
N ARG A 280 16.18 6.42 16.56
CA ARG A 280 17.30 7.34 16.73
C ARG A 280 18.49 6.68 17.46
N GLY A 281 18.22 5.97 18.57
CA GLY A 281 19.25 5.23 19.29
C GLY A 281 19.90 4.15 18.44
N VAL A 282 19.11 3.40 17.66
CA VAL A 282 19.63 2.38 16.74
C VAL A 282 20.55 3.01 15.67
N LEU A 283 20.16 4.15 15.10
CA LEU A 283 20.97 4.85 14.11
C LEU A 283 22.27 5.40 14.71
N GLU A 284 22.23 5.97 15.91
CA GLU A 284 23.40 6.45 16.63
C GLU A 284 24.41 5.31 16.90
N GLU A 285 23.93 4.14 17.37
CA GLU A 285 24.74 2.94 17.57
C GLU A 285 25.40 2.43 16.26
N ASN A 286 24.79 2.73 15.10
CA ASN A 286 25.30 2.39 13.78
C ASN A 286 26.10 3.53 13.11
N GLY A 287 26.47 4.54 13.87
CA GLY A 287 27.37 5.62 13.46
C GLY A 287 26.74 6.68 12.55
N TYR A 288 25.42 6.87 12.63
CA TYR A 288 24.73 7.97 11.95
C TYR A 288 24.73 9.24 12.83
N GLY A 289 25.19 10.35 12.27
CA GLY A 289 25.03 11.69 12.87
C GLY A 289 23.67 12.29 12.49
N GLU A 290 22.91 12.79 13.47
CA GLU A 290 21.63 13.46 13.18
C GLU A 290 21.86 14.90 12.73
N ILE A 291 21.17 15.31 11.65
CA ILE A 291 21.16 16.67 11.13
C ILE A 291 19.73 17.20 11.05
N LEU A 292 19.58 18.50 10.85
CA LEU A 292 18.29 19.14 10.57
C LEU A 292 18.49 20.21 9.50
N THR A 293 17.70 20.15 8.44
CA THR A 293 17.75 21.10 7.33
C THR A 293 16.48 21.95 7.24
N PRO A 294 16.56 23.21 6.77
CA PRO A 294 15.39 24.09 6.66
C PRO A 294 14.30 23.54 5.73
N ILE A 295 13.05 23.88 6.04
CA ILE A 295 11.89 23.44 5.25
C ILE A 295 11.74 24.26 3.96
N ILE A 296 12.02 25.57 4.02
CA ILE A 296 11.89 26.49 2.88
C ILE A 296 13.30 26.83 2.37
N LEU A 297 13.55 26.55 1.10
CA LEU A 297 14.85 26.73 0.45
C LEU A 297 14.67 27.43 -0.90
N ASN A 298 15.70 28.17 -1.32
CA ASN A 298 15.70 28.96 -2.54
C ASN A 298 15.56 28.10 -3.79
N GLU A 299 14.87 28.61 -4.81
CA GLU A 299 14.60 27.96 -6.09
C GLU A 299 15.88 27.45 -6.78
N ALA A 300 16.98 28.19 -6.72
CA ALA A 300 18.25 27.81 -7.36
C ALA A 300 18.79 26.45 -6.87
N LEU A 301 18.49 26.07 -5.62
CA LEU A 301 18.85 24.76 -5.09
C LEU A 301 18.13 23.63 -5.82
N TRP A 302 16.86 23.84 -6.17
CA TRP A 302 16.00 22.86 -6.80
C TRP A 302 16.32 22.70 -8.29
N HIS A 303 16.76 23.75 -8.97
CA HIS A 303 17.32 23.67 -10.32
C HIS A 303 18.61 22.86 -10.31
N ARG A 304 19.54 23.17 -9.38
CA ARG A 304 20.82 22.47 -9.29
C ARG A 304 20.66 20.98 -9.01
N SER A 305 19.67 20.59 -8.21
CA SER A 305 19.41 19.21 -7.87
C SER A 305 18.55 18.45 -8.89
N GLY A 306 18.05 19.11 -9.96
CA GLY A 306 17.17 18.51 -10.95
C GLY A 306 15.71 18.33 -10.53
N HIS A 307 15.36 18.63 -9.28
CA HIS A 307 13.98 18.50 -8.81
C HIS A 307 13.00 19.44 -9.52
N TRP A 308 13.48 20.59 -9.97
CA TRP A 308 12.66 21.54 -10.72
C TRP A 308 12.17 20.97 -12.06
N ASP A 309 13.00 20.20 -12.73
CA ASP A 309 12.69 19.65 -14.05
C ASP A 309 11.87 18.36 -13.98
N HIS A 310 12.17 17.50 -12.99
CA HIS A 310 11.59 16.16 -12.88
C HIS A 310 10.50 16.00 -11.78
N TYR A 311 10.30 17.01 -10.90
CA TYR A 311 9.44 16.87 -9.73
C TYR A 311 8.55 18.09 -9.43
N LYS A 312 8.56 19.11 -10.29
CA LYS A 312 7.91 20.41 -10.09
C LYS A 312 6.43 20.31 -9.72
N ASP A 313 5.68 19.44 -10.39
CA ASP A 313 4.23 19.30 -10.21
C ASP A 313 3.84 18.82 -8.80
N ASN A 314 4.79 18.22 -8.09
CA ASN A 314 4.63 17.75 -6.72
C ASN A 314 5.18 18.73 -5.67
N MET A 315 5.59 19.94 -6.05
CA MET A 315 6.20 20.90 -5.15
C MET A 315 5.25 22.03 -4.75
N TYR A 316 5.45 22.60 -3.56
CA TYR A 316 4.81 23.83 -3.11
C TYR A 316 5.80 24.99 -3.26
N PHE A 317 5.34 26.10 -3.85
CA PHE A 317 6.14 27.28 -4.09
C PHE A 317 5.66 28.46 -3.25
N THR A 318 6.58 29.36 -2.91
CA THR A 318 6.27 30.61 -2.22
C THR A 318 7.22 31.71 -2.68
N LYS A 319 6.76 32.94 -2.55
CA LYS A 319 7.57 34.15 -2.79
C LYS A 319 7.86 34.85 -1.49
N ILE A 320 9.14 35.18 -1.26
CA ILE A 320 9.58 35.97 -0.10
C ILE A 320 10.37 37.13 -0.67
N ASP A 321 9.85 38.35 -0.44
CA ASP A 321 10.33 39.57 -1.11
C ASP A 321 10.27 39.40 -2.65
N GLU A 322 11.41 39.53 -3.35
CA GLU A 322 11.52 39.30 -4.79
C GLU A 322 12.09 37.93 -5.15
N GLY A 323 12.38 37.07 -4.15
CA GLY A 323 12.96 35.74 -4.34
C GLY A 323 11.92 34.64 -4.41
N ASP A 324 12.15 33.67 -5.28
CA ASP A 324 11.35 32.45 -5.40
C ASP A 324 11.93 31.34 -4.52
N TYR A 325 11.06 30.67 -3.76
CA TYR A 325 11.41 29.61 -2.82
C TYR A 325 10.45 28.43 -3.00
N ALA A 326 10.90 27.25 -2.59
CA ALA A 326 10.04 26.09 -2.49
C ALA A 326 10.11 25.46 -1.10
N VAL A 327 8.99 24.86 -0.69
CA VAL A 327 8.92 23.97 0.46
C VAL A 327 9.55 22.64 0.05
N LYS A 328 10.51 22.14 0.80
CA LYS A 328 11.28 20.94 0.40
C LYS A 328 10.40 19.71 0.19
N PRO A 329 10.44 19.07 -0.99
CA PRO A 329 9.79 17.79 -1.26
C PRO A 329 10.66 16.59 -0.86
N MET A 330 11.96 16.82 -0.69
CA MET A 330 13.00 15.84 -0.34
C MET A 330 14.09 16.50 0.53
N ASN A 331 14.84 15.69 1.28
CA ASN A 331 15.87 16.17 2.20
C ASN A 331 17.28 16.18 1.59
N CYS A 332 17.51 15.43 0.50
CA CYS A 332 18.82 15.21 -0.10
C CYS A 332 19.60 16.51 -0.42
N PRO A 333 19.02 17.57 -1.06
CA PRO A 333 19.78 18.78 -1.33
C PRO A 333 20.23 19.51 -0.05
N GLY A 334 19.41 19.46 1.01
CA GLY A 334 19.78 20.03 2.33
C GLY A 334 20.96 19.28 2.96
N SER A 335 20.93 17.94 2.95
CA SER A 335 22.04 17.12 3.45
C SER A 335 23.35 17.37 2.70
N ILE A 336 23.26 17.55 1.38
CA ILE A 336 24.40 17.88 0.53
C ILE A 336 25.05 19.22 0.94
N LEU A 337 24.25 20.23 1.25
CA LEU A 337 24.77 21.51 1.75
C LEU A 337 25.48 21.36 3.10
N VAL A 338 24.99 20.47 3.98
CA VAL A 338 25.66 20.15 5.24
C VAL A 338 27.01 19.47 4.99
N TYR A 339 27.07 18.46 4.10
CA TYR A 339 28.32 17.85 3.68
C TYR A 339 29.32 18.88 3.15
N ASN A 340 28.88 19.73 2.22
CA ASN A 340 29.73 20.74 1.60
C ASN A 340 30.20 21.87 2.55
N SER A 341 29.66 21.95 3.76
CA SER A 341 30.09 22.96 4.75
C SER A 341 31.48 22.69 5.32
N ASN A 342 32.03 21.49 5.11
CA ASN A 342 33.35 21.08 5.57
C ASN A 342 34.18 20.46 4.44
N ASN A 343 35.51 20.44 4.63
CA ASN A 343 36.42 19.68 3.78
C ASN A 343 36.59 18.27 4.37
N HIS A 344 36.49 17.27 3.51
CA HIS A 344 36.58 15.87 3.89
C HIS A 344 37.78 15.17 3.24
N SER A 345 38.36 14.21 3.94
CA SER A 345 39.37 13.31 3.41
C SER A 345 38.80 11.90 3.26
N TYR A 346 39.45 11.06 2.45
CA TYR A 346 39.08 9.64 2.32
C TYR A 346 39.02 8.89 3.64
N ARG A 347 39.72 9.37 4.69
CA ARG A 347 39.74 8.77 6.04
C ARG A 347 38.47 9.07 6.83
N ASP A 348 37.75 10.13 6.46
CA ASP A 348 36.49 10.52 7.12
C ASP A 348 35.30 9.71 6.58
N LEU A 349 35.46 9.11 5.39
CA LEU A 349 34.43 8.33 4.71
C LEU A 349 34.35 6.89 5.22
N PRO A 350 33.17 6.31 5.41
CA PRO A 350 31.85 6.87 5.04
C PRO A 350 31.30 7.84 6.08
N ILE A 351 30.73 8.96 5.62
CA ILE A 351 29.98 9.93 6.44
C ILE A 351 28.50 9.59 6.33
N ARG A 352 27.85 9.34 7.47
CA ARG A 352 26.42 8.97 7.54
C ARG A 352 25.65 10.05 8.25
N LEU A 353 24.79 10.77 7.51
CA LEU A 353 23.95 11.86 8.02
C LEU A 353 22.48 11.40 7.99
N ALA A 354 21.82 11.39 9.14
CA ALA A 354 20.41 11.03 9.28
C ALA A 354 19.57 12.29 9.59
N GLU A 355 18.36 12.34 9.06
CA GLU A 355 17.42 13.45 9.32
C GLU A 355 15.99 12.90 9.44
N TYR A 356 15.31 13.22 10.54
CA TYR A 356 13.84 13.09 10.57
C TYR A 356 13.23 14.32 9.90
N GLY A 357 13.41 14.39 8.58
CA GLY A 357 13.09 15.55 7.78
C GLY A 357 11.62 15.64 7.43
N ILE A 358 10.99 16.77 7.75
CA ILE A 358 9.62 17.05 7.34
C ILE A 358 9.64 17.53 5.89
N VAL A 359 8.93 16.83 5.02
CA VAL A 359 8.80 17.13 3.59
C VAL A 359 7.34 17.35 3.22
N HIS A 360 7.12 18.07 2.12
CA HIS A 360 5.78 18.37 1.62
C HIS A 360 5.68 18.02 0.14
N ARG A 361 4.63 17.29 -0.23
CA ARG A 361 4.36 16.88 -1.61
C ARG A 361 2.92 17.19 -1.98
N HIS A 362 2.71 17.82 -3.12
CA HIS A 362 1.38 18.14 -3.64
C HIS A 362 0.73 16.88 -4.23
N GLU A 363 0.26 16.00 -3.34
CA GLU A 363 -0.51 14.83 -3.74
C GLU A 363 -1.93 15.23 -4.21
N LEU A 364 -2.43 14.57 -5.26
CA LEU A 364 -3.79 14.80 -5.75
C LEU A 364 -4.83 14.45 -4.67
N SER A 365 -5.88 15.25 -4.56
CA SER A 365 -6.92 15.07 -3.53
C SER A 365 -7.56 13.68 -3.55
N GLY A 366 -7.79 13.10 -4.73
CA GLY A 366 -8.36 11.76 -4.88
C GLY A 366 -7.44 10.61 -4.45
N ALA A 367 -6.15 10.88 -4.27
CA ALA A 367 -5.17 9.89 -3.84
C ALA A 367 -4.94 9.88 -2.33
N LEU A 368 -5.44 10.89 -1.59
CA LEU A 368 -5.24 11.01 -0.14
C LEU A 368 -5.95 9.88 0.62
N HIS A 369 -5.24 9.27 1.59
CA HIS A 369 -5.80 8.14 2.33
C HIS A 369 -5.23 8.06 3.76
N GLY A 370 -5.90 8.71 4.71
CA GLY A 370 -5.50 8.72 6.13
C GLY A 370 -4.01 9.05 6.29
N LEU A 371 -3.27 8.24 7.05
CA LEU A 371 -1.81 8.36 7.21
C LEU A 371 -1.02 7.70 6.06
N PHE A 372 -1.65 6.89 5.22
CA PHE A 372 -0.94 6.17 4.15
C PHE A 372 -0.52 7.06 2.99
N ARG A 373 -1.29 8.12 2.69
CA ARG A 373 -0.97 9.09 1.66
C ARG A 373 -1.37 10.49 2.08
N VAL A 374 -0.39 11.28 2.41
CA VAL A 374 -0.49 12.60 3.02
C VAL A 374 0.30 13.63 2.22
N ARG A 375 0.07 14.91 2.47
CA ARG A 375 0.79 16.03 1.84
C ARG A 375 1.96 16.56 2.65
N THR A 376 2.01 16.26 3.93
CA THR A 376 3.17 16.48 4.79
C THR A 376 3.50 15.21 5.54
N PHE A 377 4.76 14.85 5.58
CA PHE A 377 5.23 13.68 6.30
C PHE A 377 6.69 13.83 6.71
N THR A 378 7.06 13.05 7.73
CA THR A 378 8.42 12.96 8.22
C THR A 378 9.08 11.74 7.60
N GLN A 379 10.22 11.90 6.92
CA GLN A 379 11.05 10.77 6.50
C GLN A 379 12.12 10.46 7.55
N ASP A 380 12.38 9.17 7.77
CA ASP A 380 13.59 8.71 8.46
C ASP A 380 14.75 8.66 7.47
N ASP A 381 15.03 9.79 6.88
CA ASP A 381 15.96 9.92 5.78
C ASP A 381 17.41 9.84 6.26
N ALA A 382 18.28 9.25 5.46
CA ALA A 382 19.71 9.30 5.68
C ALA A 382 20.49 9.30 4.37
N HIS A 383 21.60 10.01 4.38
CA HIS A 383 22.50 10.13 3.25
C HIS A 383 23.90 9.69 3.68
N VAL A 384 24.44 8.70 2.97
CA VAL A 384 25.78 8.18 3.22
C VAL A 384 26.69 8.56 2.07
N TYR A 385 27.71 9.35 2.40
CA TYR A 385 28.75 9.75 1.46
C TYR A 385 29.94 8.80 1.64
N CYS A 386 30.31 8.07 0.59
CA CYS A 386 31.31 7.02 0.71
C CYS A 386 32.19 6.92 -0.55
N LEU A 387 33.27 6.15 -0.42
CA LEU A 387 34.07 5.71 -1.56
C LEU A 387 33.28 4.66 -2.34
N PHE A 388 33.50 4.58 -3.64
CA PHE A 388 32.88 3.52 -4.46
C PHE A 388 33.19 2.11 -3.90
N SER A 389 34.41 1.88 -3.41
CA SER A 389 34.81 0.62 -2.79
C SER A 389 34.04 0.28 -1.50
N GLN A 390 33.39 1.26 -0.85
CA GLN A 390 32.61 1.08 0.37
C GLN A 390 31.12 0.87 0.10
N VAL A 391 30.62 1.08 -1.13
CA VAL A 391 29.20 1.01 -1.48
C VAL A 391 28.57 -0.31 -1.05
N LYS A 392 29.20 -1.43 -1.39
CA LYS A 392 28.69 -2.77 -1.07
C LYS A 392 28.53 -2.97 0.44
N ASP A 393 29.53 -2.61 1.23
CA ASP A 393 29.51 -2.78 2.68
C ASP A 393 28.46 -1.88 3.34
N GLU A 394 28.26 -0.67 2.82
CA GLU A 394 27.22 0.24 3.32
C GLU A 394 25.82 -0.24 2.95
N VAL A 395 25.61 -0.75 1.72
CA VAL A 395 24.33 -1.38 1.33
C VAL A 395 24.02 -2.59 2.21
N PHE A 396 25.01 -3.42 2.53
CA PHE A 396 24.84 -4.56 3.44
C PHE A 396 24.36 -4.12 4.82
N LYS A 397 24.99 -3.10 5.41
CA LYS A 397 24.58 -2.55 6.71
C LYS A 397 23.16 -1.98 6.67
N MET A 398 22.79 -1.31 5.58
CA MET A 398 21.44 -0.76 5.42
C MET A 398 20.40 -1.87 5.32
N ILE A 399 20.71 -2.98 4.63
CA ILE A 399 19.83 -4.16 4.57
C ILE A 399 19.69 -4.81 5.95
N ASP A 400 20.79 -4.94 6.71
CA ASP A 400 20.77 -5.49 8.07
C ASP A 400 19.93 -4.59 9.03
N LEU A 401 20.03 -3.27 8.87
CA LEU A 401 19.17 -2.33 9.60
C LEU A 401 17.68 -2.46 9.22
N ALA A 402 17.37 -2.70 7.94
CA ALA A 402 16.02 -2.95 7.48
C ALA A 402 15.43 -4.24 8.09
N ASP A 403 16.21 -5.32 8.08
CA ASP A 403 15.83 -6.59 8.69
C ASP A 403 15.59 -6.44 10.20
N TYR A 404 16.50 -5.78 10.92
CA TYR A 404 16.35 -5.49 12.34
C TYR A 404 15.09 -4.66 12.64
N LEU A 405 14.86 -3.61 11.85
CA LEU A 405 13.68 -2.76 11.99
C LEU A 405 12.39 -3.58 11.84
N TYR A 406 12.25 -4.29 10.72
CA TYR A 406 11.00 -4.97 10.39
C TYR A 406 10.75 -6.19 11.28
N SER A 407 11.79 -6.95 11.63
CA SER A 407 11.69 -8.08 12.56
C SER A 407 11.27 -7.64 13.98
N THR A 408 11.66 -6.43 14.43
CA THR A 408 11.26 -5.89 15.73
C THR A 408 9.71 -5.75 15.85
N PHE A 409 9.02 -5.55 14.73
CA PHE A 409 7.56 -5.46 14.68
C PHE A 409 6.89 -6.76 14.20
N GLY A 410 7.66 -7.79 13.87
CA GLY A 410 7.15 -9.05 13.36
C GLY A 410 6.67 -8.99 11.91
N PHE A 411 7.11 -8.00 11.13
CA PHE A 411 6.80 -7.92 9.71
C PHE A 411 7.60 -8.93 8.89
N LYS A 412 6.92 -9.54 7.91
CA LYS A 412 7.58 -10.16 6.75
C LYS A 412 7.76 -9.08 5.69
N TYR A 413 8.77 -9.25 4.84
CA TYR A 413 8.99 -8.33 3.74
C TYR A 413 9.52 -9.04 2.51
N SER A 414 9.31 -8.43 1.33
CA SER A 414 9.92 -8.79 0.06
C SER A 414 10.78 -7.63 -0.45
N ILE A 415 11.71 -7.96 -1.34
CA ILE A 415 12.67 -7.00 -1.90
C ILE A 415 12.42 -6.88 -3.40
N GLU A 416 12.43 -5.64 -3.90
CA GLU A 416 12.43 -5.33 -5.32
C GLU A 416 13.65 -4.50 -5.68
N LEU A 417 14.28 -4.82 -6.82
CA LEU A 417 15.31 -4.00 -7.45
C LEU A 417 14.66 -3.20 -8.58
N SER A 418 14.48 -1.91 -8.37
CA SER A 418 13.87 -0.99 -9.32
C SER A 418 14.95 -0.36 -10.20
N THR A 419 14.83 -0.59 -11.50
CA THR A 419 15.83 -0.17 -12.51
C THR A 419 15.50 1.19 -13.11
N ARG A 420 16.34 1.67 -14.03
CA ARG A 420 16.27 2.99 -14.65
C ARG A 420 14.90 3.27 -15.28
N PRO A 421 14.26 4.42 -14.95
CA PRO A 421 13.03 4.89 -15.60
C PRO A 421 13.31 5.47 -17.01
N ASP A 422 12.26 5.77 -17.77
CA ASP A 422 12.38 6.42 -19.08
C ASP A 422 12.89 7.87 -18.94
N ASP A 423 12.43 8.61 -17.92
CA ASP A 423 12.89 9.97 -17.58
C ASP A 423 13.93 9.89 -16.46
N TYR A 424 15.22 10.04 -16.81
CA TYR A 424 16.34 9.92 -15.88
C TYR A 424 17.45 10.94 -16.16
N MET A 425 18.25 11.21 -15.13
CA MET A 425 19.44 12.05 -15.21
C MET A 425 20.70 11.22 -15.41
N GLY A 426 21.70 11.82 -16.08
CA GLY A 426 23.07 11.32 -16.17
C GLY A 426 23.32 10.31 -17.26
N GLU A 427 24.53 9.74 -17.25
CA GLU A 427 25.04 8.88 -18.31
C GLU A 427 24.61 7.41 -18.10
N LEU A 428 24.36 6.71 -19.21
CA LEU A 428 23.92 5.31 -19.20
C LEU A 428 24.92 4.38 -18.48
N ASP A 429 26.22 4.62 -18.65
CA ASP A 429 27.25 3.78 -18.02
C ASP A 429 27.22 3.90 -16.49
N ALA A 430 26.93 5.08 -15.94
CA ALA A 430 26.76 5.29 -14.50
C ALA A 430 25.55 4.50 -13.98
N TRP A 431 24.44 4.49 -14.72
CA TRP A 431 23.25 3.72 -14.38
C TRP A 431 23.52 2.21 -14.41
N ASN A 432 24.17 1.70 -15.46
CA ASN A 432 24.53 0.29 -15.57
C ASN A 432 25.44 -0.16 -14.42
N LEU A 433 26.38 0.70 -14.01
CA LEU A 433 27.26 0.44 -12.85
C LEU A 433 26.47 0.43 -11.54
N ALA A 434 25.57 1.37 -11.34
CA ALA A 434 24.75 1.46 -10.14
C ALA A 434 23.81 0.26 -10.00
N GLU A 435 23.06 -0.09 -11.05
CA GLU A 435 22.17 -1.27 -11.06
C GLU A 435 22.94 -2.56 -10.78
N LYS A 436 24.08 -2.73 -11.44
CA LYS A 436 24.97 -3.87 -11.22
C LYS A 436 25.43 -3.95 -9.76
N SER A 437 25.84 -2.83 -9.16
CA SER A 437 26.34 -2.79 -7.78
C SER A 437 25.25 -3.19 -6.76
N LEU A 438 24.02 -2.70 -6.94
CA LEU A 438 22.89 -3.09 -6.07
C LEU A 438 22.50 -4.55 -6.26
N LYS A 439 22.49 -5.03 -7.51
CA LYS A 439 22.20 -6.43 -7.84
C LYS A 439 23.22 -7.37 -7.22
N GLU A 440 24.52 -7.09 -7.39
CA GLU A 440 25.60 -7.89 -6.81
C GLU A 440 25.52 -7.94 -5.27
N ALA A 441 25.11 -6.83 -4.63
CA ALA A 441 24.89 -6.79 -3.18
C ALA A 441 23.77 -7.74 -2.73
N LEU A 442 22.64 -7.77 -3.43
CA LEU A 442 21.52 -8.68 -3.13
C LEU A 442 21.90 -10.15 -3.36
N GLU A 443 22.57 -10.44 -4.48
CA GLU A 443 23.01 -11.80 -4.84
C GLU A 443 24.02 -12.34 -3.85
N GLU A 444 25.00 -11.55 -3.40
CA GLU A 444 26.03 -11.97 -2.44
C GLU A 444 25.43 -12.22 -1.05
N LYS A 445 24.40 -11.48 -0.65
CA LYS A 445 23.62 -11.77 0.57
C LYS A 445 22.66 -12.96 0.43
N ASN A 446 22.54 -13.55 -0.77
CA ASN A 446 21.58 -14.62 -1.09
C ASN A 446 20.12 -14.25 -0.75
N LEU A 447 19.75 -12.99 -0.93
CA LEU A 447 18.39 -12.51 -0.68
C LEU A 447 17.53 -12.72 -1.92
N PRO A 448 16.32 -13.29 -1.78
CA PRO A 448 15.38 -13.35 -2.89
C PRO A 448 14.86 -11.94 -3.20
N TYR A 449 14.87 -11.57 -4.48
CA TYR A 449 14.33 -10.30 -4.95
C TYR A 449 13.65 -10.45 -6.32
N THR A 450 12.80 -9.50 -6.65
CA THR A 450 12.22 -9.33 -7.98
C THR A 450 12.77 -8.08 -8.64
N ILE A 451 12.77 -8.04 -9.97
CA ILE A 451 13.16 -6.84 -10.73
C ILE A 451 11.88 -6.08 -11.07
N ASN A 452 11.86 -4.79 -10.78
CA ASN A 452 10.81 -3.86 -11.16
C ASN A 452 11.38 -2.88 -12.17
N GLU A 453 11.18 -3.18 -13.46
CA GLU A 453 11.76 -2.41 -14.55
C GLU A 453 11.12 -1.01 -14.65
N GLY A 454 11.98 0.02 -14.73
CA GLY A 454 11.53 1.39 -14.95
C GLY A 454 11.03 2.15 -13.72
N ASP A 455 11.07 1.58 -12.52
CA ASP A 455 10.55 2.20 -11.28
C ASP A 455 11.65 2.87 -10.43
N GLY A 456 12.87 2.99 -10.93
CA GLY A 456 13.96 3.71 -10.27
C GLY A 456 13.64 5.20 -10.07
N ALA A 457 14.38 5.88 -9.18
CA ALA A 457 14.31 7.33 -9.09
C ALA A 457 14.97 7.98 -10.31
N PHE A 458 14.64 9.23 -10.63
CA PHE A 458 15.24 9.92 -11.78
C PHE A 458 16.77 10.08 -11.66
N TYR A 459 17.34 9.95 -10.46
CA TYR A 459 18.77 10.09 -10.17
C TYR A 459 19.50 8.78 -9.86
N GLY A 460 18.81 7.64 -9.70
CA GLY A 460 19.45 6.36 -9.42
C GLY A 460 18.52 5.18 -9.23
N PRO A 461 19.03 3.94 -9.40
CA PRO A 461 18.31 2.71 -9.12
C PRO A 461 18.10 2.54 -7.60
N LYS A 462 17.12 1.72 -7.23
CA LYS A 462 16.76 1.53 -5.83
C LYS A 462 16.45 0.07 -5.47
N ILE A 463 16.73 -0.28 -4.22
CA ILE A 463 16.22 -1.48 -3.56
C ILE A 463 15.02 -1.03 -2.73
N ASP A 464 13.84 -1.57 -3.02
CA ASP A 464 12.60 -1.29 -2.29
C ASP A 464 12.22 -2.47 -1.39
N PHE A 465 11.74 -2.15 -0.18
CA PHE A 465 11.24 -3.11 0.78
C PHE A 465 9.73 -3.00 0.90
N HIS A 466 9.04 -4.11 0.61
CA HIS A 466 7.59 -4.23 0.70
C HIS A 466 7.21 -5.04 1.93
N LEU A 467 6.59 -4.39 2.92
CA LEU A 467 6.16 -5.02 4.16
C LEU A 467 4.82 -5.74 3.97
N GLU A 468 4.70 -6.95 4.51
CA GLU A 468 3.44 -7.66 4.61
C GLU A 468 2.84 -7.46 6.01
N ASP A 469 1.62 -6.93 6.08
CA ASP A 469 0.90 -6.74 7.34
C ASP A 469 0.21 -8.04 7.83
N ALA A 470 -0.40 -7.98 9.02
CA ALA A 470 -1.02 -9.13 9.67
C ALA A 470 -2.18 -9.78 8.88
N ILE A 471 -2.68 -9.14 7.83
CA ILE A 471 -3.75 -9.65 6.95
C ILE A 471 -3.28 -9.87 5.52
N GLY A 472 -1.95 -9.88 5.28
CA GLY A 472 -1.32 -10.20 4.00
C GLY A 472 -1.39 -9.10 2.94
N ARG A 473 -1.56 -7.80 3.33
CA ARG A 473 -1.41 -6.67 2.42
C ARG A 473 0.04 -6.23 2.39
N THR A 474 0.51 -5.82 1.23
CA THR A 474 1.89 -5.34 1.03
C THR A 474 1.95 -3.82 0.95
N TRP A 475 2.99 -3.24 1.57
CA TRP A 475 3.22 -1.80 1.68
C TRP A 475 4.68 -1.48 1.37
N GLN A 476 4.94 -0.73 0.32
CA GLN A 476 6.28 -0.19 0.09
C GLN A 476 6.61 0.82 1.19
N CYS A 477 7.66 0.57 1.93
CA CYS A 477 8.14 1.40 3.04
C CYS A 477 9.59 1.81 2.89
N GLY A 478 10.51 0.86 2.97
CA GLY A 478 11.92 1.13 2.93
C GLY A 478 12.47 1.25 1.51
N THR A 479 13.50 2.07 1.36
CA THR A 479 14.20 2.25 0.10
C THR A 479 15.68 2.54 0.35
N ILE A 480 16.55 1.92 -0.44
CA ILE A 480 17.99 2.21 -0.52
C ILE A 480 18.29 2.58 -1.98
N GLN A 481 18.88 3.75 -2.21
CA GLN A 481 19.15 4.27 -3.55
C GLN A 481 20.62 4.58 -3.72
N LEU A 482 21.19 4.25 -4.86
CA LEU A 482 22.57 4.56 -5.22
C LEU A 482 22.60 5.71 -6.23
N ASP A 483 23.27 6.81 -5.86
CA ASP A 483 23.25 8.07 -6.59
C ASP A 483 24.67 8.55 -6.92
N PHE A 484 24.94 8.70 -8.21
CA PHE A 484 26.14 9.33 -8.75
C PHE A 484 25.88 10.75 -9.25
N GLN A 485 24.62 11.15 -9.42
CA GLN A 485 24.22 12.37 -10.10
C GLN A 485 24.26 13.60 -9.20
N LEU A 486 23.66 13.52 -8.01
CA LEU A 486 23.67 14.64 -7.08
C LEU A 486 25.09 15.01 -6.60
N PRO A 487 25.99 14.04 -6.30
CA PRO A 487 27.40 14.38 -6.04
C PRO A 487 28.05 15.17 -7.18
N GLU A 488 27.74 14.85 -8.44
CA GLU A 488 28.24 15.56 -9.63
C GLU A 488 27.64 16.98 -9.70
N ASN A 489 26.31 17.09 -9.66
CA ASN A 489 25.60 18.37 -9.78
C ASN A 489 25.98 19.38 -8.70
N PHE A 490 26.33 18.90 -7.50
CA PHE A 490 26.73 19.73 -6.35
C PHE A 490 28.24 19.86 -6.19
N ASP A 491 29.03 19.31 -7.11
CA ASP A 491 30.49 19.32 -7.04
C ASP A 491 31.04 18.87 -5.67
N LEU A 492 30.49 17.74 -5.16
CA LEU A 492 30.96 17.18 -3.90
C LEU A 492 32.36 16.64 -4.07
N THR A 493 33.25 16.88 -3.10
CA THR A 493 34.61 16.37 -3.15
C THR A 493 35.11 15.87 -1.80
N TYR A 494 36.04 14.91 -1.85
CA TYR A 494 36.92 14.56 -0.75
C TYR A 494 38.37 14.54 -1.24
N VAL A 495 39.33 14.65 -0.34
CA VAL A 495 40.77 14.54 -0.66
C VAL A 495 41.22 13.10 -0.50
N ASP A 496 41.78 12.52 -1.55
CA ASP A 496 42.31 11.16 -1.56
C ASP A 496 43.70 11.02 -0.88
N GLU A 497 44.25 9.84 -0.90
CA GLU A 497 45.59 9.55 -0.30
C GLU A 497 46.75 10.28 -1.00
N ASN A 498 46.56 10.71 -2.24
CA ASN A 498 47.53 11.44 -3.04
C ASN A 498 47.41 12.96 -2.89
N GLY A 499 46.39 13.43 -2.14
CA GLY A 499 46.10 14.85 -1.99
C GLY A 499 45.25 15.43 -3.12
N GLU A 500 44.67 14.58 -3.99
CA GLU A 500 43.84 14.98 -5.10
C GLU A 500 42.35 14.98 -4.70
N ARG A 501 41.56 15.88 -5.32
CA ARG A 501 40.11 15.93 -5.11
C ARG A 501 39.42 14.88 -5.94
N GLN A 502 38.63 14.04 -5.25
CA GLN A 502 37.83 12.96 -5.84
C GLN A 502 36.35 13.16 -5.50
N ARG A 503 35.46 12.53 -6.30
CA ARG A 503 34.02 12.58 -6.12
C ARG A 503 33.54 11.42 -5.23
N PRO A 504 32.79 11.67 -4.13
CA PRO A 504 32.18 10.60 -3.37
C PRO A 504 30.96 10.04 -4.11
N VAL A 505 30.57 8.81 -3.75
CA VAL A 505 29.26 8.23 -4.08
C VAL A 505 28.29 8.53 -2.97
N MET A 506 27.02 8.71 -3.29
CA MET A 506 25.96 8.97 -2.33
C MET A 506 24.95 7.81 -2.29
N LEU A 507 24.63 7.35 -1.10
CA LEU A 507 23.54 6.41 -0.86
C LEU A 507 22.44 7.13 -0.10
N HIS A 508 21.21 7.03 -0.56
CA HIS A 508 20.02 7.49 0.12
C HIS A 508 19.36 6.30 0.81
N ARG A 509 18.85 6.50 2.02
CA ARG A 509 18.18 5.46 2.78
C ARG A 509 17.01 6.03 3.57
N ALA A 510 15.83 5.46 3.40
CA ALA A 510 14.70 5.62 4.30
C ALA A 510 14.13 4.22 4.58
N LEU A 511 14.04 3.77 5.83
CA LEU A 511 13.57 2.42 6.18
C LEU A 511 12.16 2.41 6.77
N LEU A 512 11.81 3.38 7.62
CA LEU A 512 10.40 3.64 7.95
C LEU A 512 9.67 4.22 6.73
N GLY A 513 10.42 4.88 5.84
CA GLY A 513 9.89 5.66 4.74
C GLY A 513 9.21 6.93 5.26
N SER A 514 7.89 7.06 5.09
CA SER A 514 7.10 8.06 5.80
C SER A 514 6.74 7.53 7.19
N VAL A 515 7.11 8.26 8.24
CA VAL A 515 6.77 7.93 9.63
C VAL A 515 5.25 7.84 9.79
N GLU A 516 4.49 8.72 9.16
CA GLU A 516 3.04 8.74 9.17
C GLU A 516 2.48 7.46 8.54
N ARG A 517 2.98 7.06 7.37
CA ARG A 517 2.59 5.81 6.70
C ARG A 517 2.94 4.59 7.55
N PHE A 518 4.14 4.55 8.11
CA PHE A 518 4.57 3.44 8.96
C PHE A 518 3.73 3.36 10.24
N MET A 519 3.36 4.49 10.86
CA MET A 519 2.41 4.52 11.98
C MET A 519 1.04 3.99 11.58
N GLY A 520 0.52 4.36 10.40
CA GLY A 520 -0.72 3.80 9.87
C GLY A 520 -0.64 2.28 9.73
N ILE A 521 0.46 1.76 9.20
CA ILE A 521 0.71 0.31 9.08
C ILE A 521 0.78 -0.35 10.46
N LEU A 522 1.48 0.24 11.43
CA LEU A 522 1.54 -0.28 12.80
C LEU A 522 0.17 -0.33 13.48
N ILE A 523 -0.65 0.72 13.32
CA ILE A 523 -2.01 0.77 13.87
C ILE A 523 -2.84 -0.40 13.33
N GLU A 524 -2.77 -0.65 12.03
CA GLU A 524 -3.52 -1.74 11.38
C GLU A 524 -2.92 -3.12 11.67
N HIS A 525 -1.60 -3.25 11.67
CA HIS A 525 -0.90 -4.49 11.98
C HIS A 525 -1.25 -5.00 13.38
N PHE A 526 -1.14 -4.14 14.36
CA PHE A 526 -1.48 -4.46 15.75
C PHE A 526 -2.98 -4.34 16.08
N ALA A 527 -3.82 -3.92 15.13
CA ALA A 527 -5.24 -3.61 15.38
C ALA A 527 -5.44 -2.66 16.59
N GLY A 528 -4.51 -1.69 16.74
CA GLY A 528 -4.45 -0.76 17.88
C GLY A 528 -3.92 -1.37 19.20
N LYS A 529 -3.65 -2.67 19.24
CA LYS A 529 -3.09 -3.38 20.41
C LYS A 529 -1.57 -3.28 20.45
N PHE A 530 -1.03 -2.08 20.59
CA PHE A 530 0.41 -1.86 20.57
C PHE A 530 1.17 -2.68 21.61
N PRO A 531 2.43 -3.09 21.31
CA PRO A 531 3.37 -3.58 22.30
C PRO A 531 3.56 -2.56 23.42
N LEU A 532 3.83 -3.03 24.63
CA LEU A 532 3.88 -2.20 25.84
C LEU A 532 4.78 -0.98 25.70
N TRP A 533 5.95 -1.12 25.08
CA TRP A 533 6.91 -0.03 24.90
C TRP A 533 6.40 1.10 24.01
N LEU A 534 5.47 0.82 23.07
CA LEU A 534 4.85 1.81 22.17
C LEU A 534 3.56 2.40 22.74
N SER A 535 2.82 1.67 23.59
CA SER A 535 1.49 2.04 24.05
C SER A 535 1.44 3.42 24.70
N PRO A 536 0.54 4.33 24.30
CA PRO A 536 0.38 5.65 24.94
C PRO A 536 0.06 5.55 26.42
N VAL A 537 -0.83 4.64 26.80
CA VAL A 537 -1.12 4.27 28.19
C VAL A 537 -0.77 2.79 28.33
N GLN A 538 0.12 2.48 29.27
CA GLN A 538 0.60 1.11 29.52
C GLN A 538 -0.22 0.40 30.59
N VAL A 539 -0.60 1.15 31.63
CA VAL A 539 -1.34 0.65 32.79
C VAL A 539 -2.50 1.58 33.11
N GLU A 540 -3.69 1.01 33.26
CA GLU A 540 -4.87 1.69 33.80
C GLU A 540 -5.07 1.28 35.25
N VAL A 541 -5.12 2.23 36.18
CA VAL A 541 -5.41 1.97 37.58
C VAL A 541 -6.88 2.33 37.88
N ILE A 542 -7.65 1.37 38.32
CA ILE A 542 -9.11 1.46 38.44
C ILE A 542 -9.53 1.22 39.89
N PRO A 543 -9.73 2.27 40.72
CA PRO A 543 -10.32 2.09 42.06
C PRO A 543 -11.79 1.65 41.94
N VAL A 544 -12.18 0.65 42.75
CA VAL A 544 -13.54 0.08 42.78
C VAL A 544 -14.55 1.11 43.31
N SER A 545 -14.11 1.98 44.24
CA SER A 545 -14.86 3.10 44.76
C SER A 545 -13.93 4.19 45.28
N ASP A 546 -14.49 5.36 45.60
CA ASP A 546 -13.73 6.50 46.15
C ASP A 546 -12.97 6.15 47.43
N LYS A 547 -13.45 5.16 48.19
CA LYS A 547 -12.77 4.67 49.39
C LYS A 547 -11.33 4.22 49.14
N PHE A 548 -11.06 3.66 47.96
CA PHE A 548 -9.75 3.10 47.59
C PHE A 548 -8.91 4.03 46.71
N LYS A 549 -9.36 5.28 46.53
CA LYS A 549 -8.73 6.23 45.62
C LYS A 549 -7.31 6.58 46.06
N ASP A 550 -7.10 6.88 47.35
CA ASP A 550 -5.79 7.27 47.88
C ASP A 550 -4.75 6.14 47.71
N PHE A 551 -5.18 4.89 47.94
CA PHE A 551 -4.29 3.74 47.69
C PHE A 551 -4.02 3.55 46.19
N ALA A 552 -5.04 3.68 45.34
CA ALA A 552 -4.87 3.62 43.87
C ALA A 552 -3.94 4.74 43.34
N GLU A 553 -4.04 5.96 43.90
CA GLU A 553 -3.10 7.06 43.58
C GLU A 553 -1.66 6.70 43.97
N SER A 554 -1.46 6.12 45.17
CA SER A 554 -0.13 5.70 45.63
C SER A 554 0.50 4.65 44.70
N ILE A 555 -0.30 3.72 44.16
CA ILE A 555 0.15 2.71 43.18
C ILE A 555 0.49 3.38 41.84
N ALA A 556 -0.37 4.28 41.35
CA ALA A 556 -0.13 5.03 40.12
C ALA A 556 1.15 5.85 40.21
N ASP A 557 1.38 6.55 41.33
CA ASP A 557 2.59 7.34 41.56
C ASP A 557 3.87 6.46 41.57
N LYS A 558 3.79 5.27 42.20
CA LYS A 558 4.90 4.33 42.23
C LYS A 558 5.26 3.84 40.80
N LEU A 559 4.25 3.56 39.98
CA LEU A 559 4.42 3.18 38.59
C LEU A 559 4.97 4.33 37.75
N HIS A 560 4.46 5.56 37.94
CA HIS A 560 5.00 6.76 37.30
C HIS A 560 6.45 7.02 37.67
N ALA A 561 6.80 6.91 38.96
CA ALA A 561 8.18 7.07 39.41
C ALA A 561 9.13 6.02 38.81
N ALA A 562 8.59 4.85 38.43
CA ALA A 562 9.32 3.82 37.71
C ALA A 562 9.47 4.09 36.19
N GLY A 563 8.91 5.19 35.67
CA GLY A 563 8.96 5.59 34.27
C GLY A 563 7.87 4.98 33.38
N LEU A 564 6.82 4.41 33.96
CA LEU A 564 5.70 3.84 33.22
C LEU A 564 4.63 4.90 32.90
N ARG A 565 3.94 4.76 31.77
CA ARG A 565 2.80 5.60 31.36
C ARG A 565 1.51 5.04 31.93
N VAL A 566 1.01 5.67 32.99
CA VAL A 566 -0.12 5.20 33.77
C VAL A 566 -1.26 6.20 33.68
N HIS A 567 -2.48 5.70 33.62
CA HIS A 567 -3.68 6.50 33.79
C HIS A 567 -4.47 6.00 35.01
N LEU A 568 -4.91 6.91 35.87
CA LEU A 568 -5.78 6.61 37.02
C LEU A 568 -7.21 7.02 36.67
N ASP A 569 -8.10 6.04 36.54
CA ASP A 569 -9.52 6.32 36.31
C ASP A 569 -10.27 6.57 37.66
N GLY A 570 -10.07 7.78 38.17
CA GLY A 570 -10.73 8.22 39.41
C GLY A 570 -12.18 8.68 39.27
N ARG A 571 -12.84 8.46 38.11
CA ARG A 571 -14.23 8.88 37.88
C ARG A 571 -15.23 8.09 38.77
N ALA A 572 -16.33 8.72 39.13
CA ALA A 572 -17.43 8.09 39.88
C ALA A 572 -18.31 7.22 38.95
N GLU A 573 -17.71 6.19 38.33
CA GLU A 573 -18.36 5.28 37.40
C GLU A 573 -18.27 3.83 37.88
N LYS A 574 -19.14 2.94 37.34
CA LYS A 574 -19.11 1.52 37.65
C LYS A 574 -17.80 0.88 37.16
N VAL A 575 -17.19 0.04 37.98
CA VAL A 575 -15.93 -0.67 37.64
C VAL A 575 -16.00 -1.39 36.29
N GLY A 576 -17.09 -2.09 36.02
CA GLY A 576 -17.28 -2.80 34.75
C GLY A 576 -17.31 -1.86 33.55
N TYR A 577 -17.78 -0.62 33.71
CA TYR A 577 -17.73 0.40 32.65
C TYR A 577 -16.29 0.89 32.42
N LYS A 578 -15.55 1.21 33.49
CA LYS A 578 -14.14 1.61 33.43
C LYS A 578 -13.26 0.53 32.76
N ILE A 579 -13.43 -0.73 33.16
CA ILE A 579 -12.73 -1.87 32.53
C ILE A 579 -13.06 -1.97 31.05
N ARG A 580 -14.34 -1.83 30.68
CA ARG A 580 -14.73 -1.87 29.27
C ARG A 580 -14.11 -0.74 28.45
N GLU A 581 -14.06 0.48 28.98
CA GLU A 581 -13.39 1.60 28.30
C GLU A 581 -11.89 1.35 28.12
N ALA A 582 -11.19 0.87 29.16
CA ALA A 582 -9.78 0.51 29.08
C ALA A 582 -9.54 -0.59 28.03
N GLN A 583 -10.45 -1.58 27.93
CA GLN A 583 -10.40 -2.61 26.89
C GLN A 583 -10.62 -2.03 25.48
N VAL A 584 -11.56 -1.10 25.31
CA VAL A 584 -11.77 -0.40 24.01
C VAL A 584 -10.54 0.39 23.62
N LYS A 585 -9.90 1.07 24.58
CA LYS A 585 -8.63 1.79 24.39
C LYS A 585 -7.40 0.87 24.22
N LYS A 586 -7.59 -0.45 24.25
CA LYS A 586 -6.53 -1.47 24.05
C LYS A 586 -5.38 -1.37 25.06
N ILE A 587 -5.63 -0.89 26.27
CA ILE A 587 -4.62 -0.74 27.32
C ILE A 587 -4.05 -2.11 27.70
N ASN A 588 -2.73 -2.20 27.86
CA ASN A 588 -2.03 -3.48 28.06
C ASN A 588 -2.40 -4.13 29.40
N TYR A 589 -2.42 -3.35 30.48
CA TYR A 589 -2.66 -3.82 31.84
C TYR A 589 -3.68 -2.94 32.58
N MET A 590 -4.58 -3.57 33.31
CA MET A 590 -5.52 -2.90 34.18
C MET A 590 -5.33 -3.41 35.63
N LEU A 591 -5.16 -2.48 36.55
CA LEU A 591 -5.08 -2.77 38.00
C LEU A 591 -6.39 -2.39 38.66
N VAL A 592 -7.16 -3.37 39.07
CA VAL A 592 -8.43 -3.15 39.80
C VAL A 592 -8.12 -3.11 41.28
N ILE A 593 -8.36 -1.95 41.91
CA ILE A 593 -7.99 -1.69 43.31
C ILE A 593 -9.24 -1.66 44.20
N GLY A 594 -9.34 -2.63 45.06
CA GLY A 594 -10.40 -2.77 46.05
C GLY A 594 -9.85 -3.03 47.46
N GLU A 595 -10.71 -3.51 48.37
CA GLU A 595 -10.37 -3.76 49.78
C GLU A 595 -9.28 -4.84 49.95
N LYS A 596 -9.25 -5.84 49.04
CA LYS A 596 -8.26 -6.91 49.06
C LYS A 596 -6.87 -6.35 48.77
N GLU A 597 -6.76 -5.52 47.73
CA GLU A 597 -5.51 -4.92 47.30
C GLU A 597 -4.96 -3.92 48.31
N GLU A 598 -5.84 -3.06 48.85
CA GLU A 598 -5.46 -2.11 49.90
C GLU A 598 -4.98 -2.83 51.18
N THR A 599 -5.65 -3.92 51.59
CA THR A 599 -5.30 -4.66 52.80
C THR A 599 -4.02 -5.49 52.65
N SER A 600 -3.85 -6.13 51.49
CA SER A 600 -2.71 -7.00 51.23
C SER A 600 -1.47 -6.28 50.74
N GLY A 601 -1.63 -5.08 50.16
CA GLY A 601 -0.59 -4.35 49.44
C GLY A 601 -0.19 -5.01 48.12
N LYS A 602 -0.95 -6.00 47.63
CA LYS A 602 -0.71 -6.73 46.39
C LYS A 602 -1.73 -6.35 45.33
N LEU A 603 -1.40 -6.58 44.07
CA LEU A 603 -2.19 -6.18 42.91
C LEU A 603 -3.03 -7.32 42.35
N SER A 604 -4.20 -6.98 41.85
CA SER A 604 -4.98 -7.77 40.91
C SER A 604 -4.75 -7.20 39.51
N VAL A 605 -3.98 -7.92 38.69
CA VAL A 605 -3.55 -7.49 37.33
C VAL A 605 -4.42 -8.17 36.29
N ARG A 606 -5.13 -7.40 35.50
CA ARG A 606 -5.90 -7.87 34.36
C ARG A 606 -5.17 -7.47 33.07
N LYS A 607 -4.80 -8.45 32.26
CA LYS A 607 -4.17 -8.24 30.97
C LYS A 607 -5.21 -7.87 29.90
N ARG A 608 -4.78 -7.28 28.81
CA ARG A 608 -5.61 -6.89 27.67
C ARG A 608 -6.41 -8.07 27.07
N ASN A 609 -5.83 -9.27 27.04
CA ASN A 609 -6.49 -10.49 26.56
C ASN A 609 -7.55 -11.06 27.53
N GLY A 610 -7.74 -10.43 28.71
CA GLY A 610 -8.70 -10.83 29.72
C GLY A 610 -8.16 -11.78 30.79
N GLU A 611 -6.91 -12.24 30.70
CA GLU A 611 -6.25 -13.01 31.75
C GLU A 611 -6.10 -12.17 33.02
N GLU A 612 -6.39 -12.77 34.18
CA GLU A 612 -6.26 -12.13 35.48
C GLU A 612 -5.24 -12.88 36.35
N VAL A 613 -4.32 -12.14 36.94
CA VAL A 613 -3.33 -12.64 37.87
C VAL A 613 -3.54 -11.92 39.22
N GLN A 614 -3.74 -12.70 40.28
CA GLN A 614 -4.00 -12.20 41.62
C GLN A 614 -2.72 -12.22 42.47
N ASP A 615 -2.73 -11.39 43.50
CA ASP A 615 -1.72 -11.36 44.57
C ASP A 615 -0.29 -11.05 44.03
N VAL A 616 -0.21 -10.19 43.01
CA VAL A 616 1.06 -9.78 42.39
C VAL A 616 1.75 -8.71 43.24
N ASP A 617 3.03 -8.88 43.55
CA ASP A 617 3.82 -7.84 44.21
C ASP A 617 4.06 -6.64 43.26
N VAL A 618 3.96 -5.42 43.82
CA VAL A 618 4.10 -4.18 43.01
C VAL A 618 5.46 -4.05 42.38
N ASP A 619 6.53 -4.37 43.12
CA ASP A 619 7.90 -4.21 42.62
C ASP A 619 8.25 -5.30 41.58
N GLU A 620 7.73 -6.53 41.78
CA GLU A 620 7.83 -7.61 40.79
C GLU A 620 7.08 -7.26 39.51
N PHE A 621 5.90 -6.66 39.62
CA PHE A 621 5.12 -6.19 38.46
C PHE A 621 5.87 -5.11 37.68
N ILE A 622 6.41 -4.10 38.36
CA ILE A 622 7.24 -3.06 37.74
C ILE A 622 8.45 -3.65 37.03
N ALA A 623 9.14 -4.60 37.67
CA ALA A 623 10.30 -5.25 37.08
C ALA A 623 9.94 -6.02 35.80
N SER A 624 8.83 -6.76 35.82
CA SER A 624 8.34 -7.50 34.63
C SER A 624 7.99 -6.58 33.48
N LEU A 625 7.31 -5.44 33.72
CA LEU A 625 6.99 -4.46 32.70
C LEU A 625 8.24 -3.79 32.10
N LYS A 626 9.24 -3.49 32.93
CA LYS A 626 10.53 -2.94 32.44
C LYS A 626 11.27 -3.93 31.56
N GLU A 627 11.24 -5.21 31.90
CA GLU A 627 11.84 -6.26 31.08
C GLU A 627 11.09 -6.41 29.74
N GLU A 628 9.75 -6.43 29.76
CA GLU A 628 8.92 -6.46 28.54
C GLU A 628 9.22 -5.25 27.62
N ILE A 629 9.33 -4.05 28.17
CA ILE A 629 9.70 -2.83 27.44
C ILE A 629 11.09 -2.94 26.84
N LYS A 630 12.08 -3.40 27.63
CA LYS A 630 13.46 -3.55 27.20
C LYS A 630 13.59 -4.53 26.04
N ASN A 631 12.88 -5.65 26.14
CA ASN A 631 12.92 -6.72 25.13
C ASN A 631 12.00 -6.43 23.93
N LYS A 632 11.23 -5.34 23.96
CA LYS A 632 10.22 -4.97 22.94
C LYS A 632 9.27 -6.11 22.62
N THR A 633 8.88 -6.87 23.63
CA THR A 633 8.04 -8.05 23.49
C THR A 633 6.71 -7.70 22.82
N ILE A 634 6.35 -8.47 21.80
CA ILE A 634 5.03 -8.39 21.16
C ILE A 634 4.13 -9.35 21.93
N THR A 635 3.17 -8.79 22.68
CA THR A 635 2.15 -9.55 23.43
C THR A 635 0.77 -9.35 22.81
N ASP A 636 -0.06 -10.39 22.78
CA ASP A 636 -1.44 -10.36 22.27
C ASP A 636 -2.41 -9.54 23.16
#